data_6fa404a7b9e7124063642d69f055b164
#
_entry.id   6fa404a7b9e7124063642d69f055b164
#
_cell.length_a   1.000
_cell.length_b   1.000
_cell.length_c   1.000
_cell.angle_alpha   90.00
_cell.angle_beta   90.00
_cell.angle_gamma   90.00
#
_symmetry.space_group_name_H-M   'P 1'
#
loop_
_entity.id
_entity.type
_entity.pdbx_description
1 polymer ?
#
loop_
_entity_poly.entity_id
_entity_poly.type
_entity_poly.pdbx_seq_one_letter_code
_entity_poly.pdbx_strand_id
1 'polypeptide(L)'
;MAAPSAGFWQRRGLFGLYELLQSWWRHRVSFVISVLVTLLALSLYYFTFVGERSTPIFNFIQRLEFASLDTRFRYRPREVTPVDPRIVIVDIDQHSQEVLGRWPFSRTYFAKMLDILHEDGAKVAAFDVTFSKPDQSSAPIRALWAELEARRKRGEPIDAAFSMELQKLAAAYDADKQFAAAIQSFGAVVLGNFFLHTEADLRGIDDKTLDAYANQIAFYSFPSVRPLHPETGKQDRIGLMERFAPDNLLPKGAEANLEVLTSSLSEEASSTGFFNVYPDVDGVVRQSNLLIPYGRSKDFNDWDIYASLDVQAVRSYFRLLDEQVVLEFGPVGAYRILFGQAAQIRTDDLGRVVINYHGPGYTYPHYSLADVVAKKFRAETFKGKIVLIGATATGIGDLRTTPYGGLDYPGVEIHANVIDNILHQSFLIRGAKQTLTDVLLILVFGFPLGIWMALVSPRWMWFGAFLCAPLVALDYWAFLHDWWLNLTVPALTLAANVLLVSLYRSLFEEKEKRRVRSAFGQYLSPEVIRRLLVNPQLVEPKKTEITVMFSDIRGFTTISEKLDAQELALFLNQYLSDMTSLVFDNHGTLDKYIGDAVMAFWGAPYEEPGHAAKACKTVLTMMDRVREMQKQWEAEGKPHLDIGIGLNTGVASVGNMGSALRRGYTALGDTVNLSSRLEGLNKDYGTHIIVNESTYEEAKDSGFIFRELDLIRVKGKLQPVTICELIGRVGENSDYGAPEEVSTRLELFKNARALYCQREWQAAQDAFHKILDQWPDDGPSRAYWKRCQDYLFEEPSSTWDGVFTMTHK
;
A
#
# COMPACT_ATOMS: atom_id res chain seq x y z
N MET A 1 -18.98 -21.11 -40.46
CA MET A 1 -18.62 -20.34 -39.25
C MET A 1 -17.97 -19.03 -39.72
N ALA A 2 -18.72 -17.94 -39.66
CA ALA A 2 -18.25 -16.63 -40.12
C ALA A 2 -17.46 -15.96 -38.99
N ALA A 3 -16.25 -15.46 -39.28
CA ALA A 3 -15.45 -14.71 -38.35
C ALA A 3 -16.16 -13.42 -37.92
N PRO A 4 -16.13 -13.05 -36.63
CA PRO A 4 -16.77 -11.83 -36.18
C PRO A 4 -16.02 -10.61 -36.76
N SER A 5 -16.81 -9.68 -37.32
CA SER A 5 -16.32 -8.46 -37.95
C SER A 5 -15.47 -7.59 -37.02
N ALA A 6 -14.43 -6.95 -37.55
CA ALA A 6 -13.51 -6.06 -36.80
C ALA A 6 -14.24 -4.96 -35.97
N GLY A 7 -15.46 -4.58 -36.34
CA GLY A 7 -16.28 -3.64 -35.60
C GLY A 7 -16.79 -4.13 -34.23
N PHE A 8 -16.83 -5.44 -33.98
CA PHE A 8 -17.28 -6.01 -32.71
C PHE A 8 -16.22 -5.83 -31.61
N TRP A 9 -14.95 -5.96 -31.93
CA TRP A 9 -13.85 -5.76 -31.00
C TRP A 9 -13.57 -4.29 -30.71
N GLN A 10 -13.72 -3.40 -31.70
CA GLN A 10 -13.61 -1.94 -31.50
C GLN A 10 -14.72 -1.39 -30.59
N ARG A 11 -15.97 -1.87 -30.74
CA ARG A 11 -17.08 -1.44 -29.86
C ARG A 11 -16.88 -1.93 -28.42
N ARG A 12 -16.37 -3.13 -28.19
CA ARG A 12 -16.06 -3.60 -26.83
C ARG A 12 -14.89 -2.81 -26.20
N GLY A 13 -13.88 -2.44 -26.96
CA GLY A 13 -12.78 -1.61 -26.47
C GLY A 13 -13.21 -0.21 -26.07
N LEU A 14 -14.05 0.46 -26.89
CA LEU A 14 -14.60 1.79 -26.59
C LEU A 14 -15.59 1.77 -25.42
N PHE A 15 -16.41 0.72 -25.31
CA PHE A 15 -17.35 0.57 -24.19
C PHE A 15 -16.59 0.30 -22.86
N GLY A 16 -15.55 -0.53 -22.92
CA GLY A 16 -14.67 -0.77 -21.76
C GLY A 16 -13.91 0.50 -21.34
N LEU A 17 -13.47 1.31 -22.28
CA LEU A 17 -12.81 2.60 -22.00
C LEU A 17 -13.77 3.62 -21.38
N TYR A 18 -15.01 3.66 -21.85
CA TYR A 18 -16.07 4.52 -21.32
C TYR A 18 -16.46 4.12 -19.89
N GLU A 19 -16.60 2.83 -19.61
CA GLU A 19 -16.86 2.33 -18.25
C GLU A 19 -15.67 2.62 -17.30
N LEU A 20 -14.43 2.47 -17.78
CA LEU A 20 -13.22 2.84 -17.05
C LEU A 20 -13.18 4.34 -16.74
N LEU A 21 -13.50 5.19 -17.70
CA LEU A 21 -13.54 6.64 -17.50
C LEU A 21 -14.64 7.06 -16.53
N GLN A 22 -15.84 6.44 -16.60
CA GLN A 22 -16.90 6.67 -15.62
C GLN A 22 -16.52 6.18 -14.22
N SER A 23 -15.89 5.03 -14.13
CA SER A 23 -15.36 4.50 -12.86
C SER A 23 -14.27 5.42 -12.30
N TRP A 24 -13.35 5.89 -13.14
CA TRP A 24 -12.32 6.85 -12.76
C TRP A 24 -12.91 8.17 -12.23
N TRP A 25 -13.92 8.71 -12.90
CA TRP A 25 -14.60 9.94 -12.46
C TRP A 25 -15.27 9.79 -11.08
N ARG A 26 -15.84 8.61 -10.80
CA ARG A 26 -16.44 8.29 -9.48
C ARG A 26 -15.41 8.17 -8.37
N HIS A 27 -14.23 7.64 -8.69
CA HIS A 27 -13.17 7.38 -7.71
C HIS A 27 -12.04 8.42 -7.72
N ARG A 28 -12.27 9.61 -8.35
CA ARG A 28 -11.28 10.68 -8.48
C ARG A 28 -10.60 11.07 -7.17
N VAL A 29 -11.32 11.05 -6.04
CA VAL A 29 -10.75 11.43 -4.74
C VAL A 29 -9.76 10.37 -4.25
N SER A 30 -10.07 9.07 -4.37
CA SER A 30 -9.15 7.98 -4.05
C SER A 30 -7.87 8.06 -4.89
N PHE A 31 -8.00 8.41 -6.17
CA PHE A 31 -6.85 8.62 -7.05
C PHE A 31 -6.01 9.84 -6.60
N VAL A 32 -6.64 10.97 -6.28
CA VAL A 32 -5.94 12.17 -5.78
C VAL A 32 -5.18 11.87 -4.49
N ILE A 33 -5.78 11.10 -3.56
CA ILE A 33 -5.10 10.65 -2.34
C ILE A 33 -3.83 9.88 -2.69
N SER A 34 -3.88 8.92 -3.62
CA SER A 34 -2.71 8.14 -4.03
C SER A 34 -1.64 8.98 -4.69
N VAL A 35 -2.02 9.96 -5.52
CA VAL A 35 -1.07 10.92 -6.11
C VAL A 35 -0.36 11.73 -5.02
N LEU A 36 -1.11 12.26 -4.05
CA LEU A 36 -0.54 13.05 -2.94
C LEU A 36 0.38 12.20 -2.07
N VAL A 37 -0.01 10.97 -1.75
CA VAL A 37 0.84 10.01 -1.00
C VAL A 37 2.14 9.75 -1.75
N THR A 38 2.07 9.52 -3.06
CA THR A 38 3.25 9.25 -3.90
C THR A 38 4.18 10.44 -3.96
N LEU A 39 3.65 11.66 -4.18
CA LEU A 39 4.46 12.88 -4.21
C LEU A 39 5.11 13.18 -2.86
N LEU A 40 4.37 12.96 -1.76
CA LEU A 40 4.91 13.10 -0.41
C LEU A 40 6.02 12.07 -0.15
N ALA A 41 5.84 10.82 -0.56
CA ALA A 41 6.83 9.77 -0.42
C ALA A 41 8.11 10.05 -1.23
N LEU A 42 7.98 10.53 -2.47
CA LEU A 42 9.12 10.95 -3.29
C LEU A 42 9.87 12.13 -2.68
N SER A 43 9.14 13.11 -2.16
CA SER A 43 9.73 14.26 -1.44
C SER A 43 10.46 13.80 -0.17
N LEU A 44 9.83 12.91 0.62
CA LEU A 44 10.43 12.34 1.82
C LEU A 44 11.70 11.55 1.48
N TYR A 45 11.66 10.72 0.45
CA TYR A 45 12.82 9.97 -0.02
C TYR A 45 13.96 10.89 -0.45
N TYR A 46 13.66 11.91 -1.27
CA TYR A 46 14.65 12.84 -1.75
C TYR A 46 15.35 13.58 -0.60
N PHE A 47 14.60 14.17 0.33
CA PHE A 47 15.19 14.94 1.43
C PHE A 47 15.91 14.07 2.46
N THR A 48 15.52 12.81 2.60
CA THR A 48 16.16 11.90 3.58
C THR A 48 17.43 11.24 3.03
N PHE A 49 17.40 10.78 1.77
CA PHE A 49 18.43 9.88 1.23
C PHE A 49 19.24 10.45 0.06
N VAL A 50 18.80 11.54 -0.55
CA VAL A 50 19.51 12.20 -1.65
C VAL A 50 20.02 13.57 -1.22
N GLY A 51 19.18 14.35 -0.56
CA GLY A 51 19.53 15.70 -0.09
C GLY A 51 20.13 15.73 1.33
N GLU A 52 20.22 14.58 2.00
CA GLU A 52 20.84 14.37 3.33
C GLU A 52 20.47 15.44 4.38
N ARG A 53 19.22 15.92 4.35
CA ARG A 53 18.75 16.92 5.31
C ARG A 53 18.56 16.30 6.69
N SER A 54 19.15 16.91 7.71
CA SER A 54 18.99 16.48 9.10
C SER A 54 17.82 17.21 9.77
N THR A 55 16.69 16.53 9.91
CA THR A 55 15.56 16.93 10.76
C THR A 55 15.08 15.72 11.57
N PRO A 56 14.37 15.92 12.69
CA PRO A 56 13.89 14.78 13.48
C PRO A 56 13.08 13.74 12.69
N ILE A 57 12.27 14.19 11.70
CA ILE A 57 11.45 13.30 10.86
C ILE A 57 12.35 12.50 9.90
N PHE A 58 13.28 13.16 9.21
CA PHE A 58 14.18 12.50 8.27
C PHE A 58 15.10 11.52 8.98
N ASN A 59 15.66 11.93 10.13
CA ASN A 59 16.48 11.04 10.97
C ASN A 59 15.68 9.82 11.47
N PHE A 60 14.38 9.98 11.77
CA PHE A 60 13.53 8.85 12.16
C PHE A 60 13.33 7.85 10.99
N ILE A 61 13.04 8.35 9.79
CA ILE A 61 12.89 7.49 8.58
C ILE A 61 14.21 6.78 8.26
N GLN A 62 15.34 7.49 8.38
CA GLN A 62 16.67 6.92 8.16
C GLN A 62 16.96 5.80 9.16
N ARG A 63 16.64 6.00 10.46
CA ARG A 63 16.79 4.97 11.49
C ARG A 63 15.93 3.74 11.22
N LEU A 64 14.71 3.91 10.69
CA LEU A 64 13.86 2.77 10.28
C LEU A 64 14.52 1.97 9.16
N GLU A 65 15.10 2.65 8.16
CA GLU A 65 15.81 1.98 7.07
C GLU A 65 17.06 1.25 7.60
N PHE A 66 17.83 1.88 8.47
CA PHE A 66 18.99 1.26 9.11
C PHE A 66 18.61 0.03 9.94
N ALA A 67 17.53 0.09 10.70
CA ALA A 67 17.04 -1.07 11.45
C ALA A 67 16.59 -2.21 10.51
N SER A 68 16.03 -1.87 9.34
CA SER A 68 15.71 -2.85 8.29
C SER A 68 16.99 -3.48 7.74
N LEU A 69 18.01 -2.69 7.43
CA LEU A 69 19.32 -3.18 6.95
C LEU A 69 20.00 -4.09 7.99
N ASP A 70 20.01 -3.68 9.27
CA ASP A 70 20.58 -4.50 10.35
C ASP A 70 19.86 -5.84 10.48
N THR A 71 18.53 -5.83 10.29
CA THR A 71 17.73 -7.07 10.29
C THR A 71 18.18 -8.01 9.17
N ARG A 72 18.42 -7.48 7.96
CA ARG A 72 18.93 -8.26 6.82
C ARG A 72 20.29 -8.89 7.13
N PHE A 73 21.21 -8.17 7.78
CA PHE A 73 22.50 -8.72 8.23
C PHE A 73 22.33 -9.87 9.23
N ARG A 74 21.47 -9.71 10.23
CA ARG A 74 21.23 -10.73 11.27
C ARG A 74 20.65 -12.02 10.74
N TYR A 75 19.82 -11.94 9.69
CA TYR A 75 19.19 -13.11 9.06
C TYR A 75 19.95 -13.63 7.84
N ARG A 76 21.12 -13.07 7.51
CA ARG A 76 21.96 -13.54 6.41
C ARG A 76 22.51 -14.93 6.74
N PRO A 77 22.39 -15.93 5.82
CA PRO A 77 23.02 -17.22 6.01
C PRO A 77 24.54 -17.08 6.01
N ARG A 78 25.22 -17.61 7.02
CA ARG A 78 26.68 -17.55 7.18
C ARG A 78 27.47 -18.25 6.05
N GLU A 79 26.84 -19.18 5.39
CA GLU A 79 27.43 -19.94 4.28
C GLU A 79 27.59 -19.13 2.99
N VAL A 80 26.87 -17.99 2.91
CA VAL A 80 26.86 -17.14 1.70
C VAL A 80 28.09 -16.23 1.63
N THR A 81 28.72 -15.92 2.76
CA THR A 81 29.87 -15.00 2.82
C THR A 81 30.93 -15.54 3.78
N PRO A 82 31.73 -16.53 3.35
CA PRO A 82 32.88 -16.99 4.15
C PRO A 82 33.92 -15.87 4.26
N VAL A 83 34.56 -15.76 5.43
CA VAL A 83 35.65 -14.82 5.62
C VAL A 83 36.87 -15.21 4.79
N ASP A 84 37.64 -14.23 4.34
CA ASP A 84 38.88 -14.48 3.60
C ASP A 84 39.94 -15.10 4.51
N PRO A 85 40.45 -16.32 4.20
CA PRO A 85 41.45 -17.00 5.00
C PRO A 85 42.80 -16.27 5.01
N ARG A 86 43.00 -15.27 4.15
CA ARG A 86 44.17 -14.45 4.09
C ARG A 86 44.23 -13.37 5.15
N ILE A 87 43.16 -13.13 5.91
CA ILE A 87 43.05 -12.11 6.94
C ILE A 87 43.10 -12.77 8.33
N VAL A 88 43.93 -12.25 9.20
CA VAL A 88 44.11 -12.74 10.57
C VAL A 88 44.30 -11.55 11.49
N ILE A 89 43.81 -11.64 12.71
CA ILE A 89 43.92 -10.60 13.74
C ILE A 89 44.83 -11.04 14.86
N VAL A 90 45.72 -10.17 15.26
CA VAL A 90 46.52 -10.33 16.50
C VAL A 90 46.01 -9.35 17.54
N ASP A 91 45.41 -9.90 18.57
CA ASP A 91 44.71 -9.17 19.62
C ASP A 91 45.63 -8.65 20.72
N ILE A 92 45.50 -7.38 21.01
CA ILE A 92 45.93 -6.82 22.29
C ILE A 92 44.78 -7.04 23.28
N ASP A 93 44.67 -8.27 23.77
CA ASP A 93 43.57 -8.78 24.57
C ASP A 93 43.83 -8.74 26.07
N GLN A 94 42.87 -9.21 26.87
CA GLN A 94 43.01 -9.32 28.32
C GLN A 94 44.13 -10.28 28.72
N HIS A 95 44.30 -11.41 27.98
CA HIS A 95 45.39 -12.36 28.22
C HIS A 95 46.75 -11.73 27.98
N SER A 96 46.89 -10.90 26.95
CA SER A 96 48.12 -10.14 26.70
C SER A 96 48.45 -9.19 27.85
N GLN A 97 47.43 -8.53 28.47
CA GLN A 97 47.67 -7.70 29.67
C GLN A 97 48.10 -8.51 30.89
N GLU A 98 47.58 -9.70 31.09
CA GLU A 98 47.95 -10.56 32.21
C GLU A 98 49.35 -11.10 32.07
N VAL A 99 49.82 -11.38 30.86
CA VAL A 99 51.13 -12.00 30.61
C VAL A 99 52.22 -10.96 30.38
N LEU A 100 51.95 -9.89 29.58
CA LEU A 100 52.93 -8.89 29.18
C LEU A 100 52.97 -7.64 30.07
N GLY A 101 51.95 -7.46 30.94
CA GLY A 101 51.78 -6.31 31.83
C GLY A 101 50.69 -5.36 31.36
N ARG A 102 50.63 -4.16 31.95
CA ARG A 102 49.59 -3.16 31.59
C ARG A 102 49.90 -2.47 30.28
N TRP A 103 48.81 -2.19 29.52
CA TRP A 103 48.88 -1.33 28.35
C TRP A 103 49.27 0.11 28.73
N PRO A 104 50.06 0.85 27.95
CA PRO A 104 50.70 0.43 26.70
C PRO A 104 51.93 -0.48 26.95
N PHE A 105 52.06 -1.56 26.13
CA PHE A 105 53.17 -2.49 26.19
C PHE A 105 54.46 -1.88 25.66
N SER A 106 55.62 -2.41 26.12
CA SER A 106 56.90 -2.05 25.52
C SER A 106 56.94 -2.43 24.04
N ARG A 107 57.54 -1.53 23.23
CA ARG A 107 57.73 -1.74 21.79
C ARG A 107 58.56 -2.99 21.48
N THR A 108 59.35 -3.48 22.44
CA THR A 108 60.11 -4.72 22.28
C THR A 108 59.20 -5.93 21.99
N TYR A 109 57.98 -5.96 22.52
CA TYR A 109 57.05 -7.04 22.22
C TYR A 109 56.51 -6.96 20.78
N PHE A 110 56.28 -5.76 20.26
CA PHE A 110 55.90 -5.54 18.88
C PHE A 110 57.04 -5.83 17.91
N ALA A 111 58.26 -5.48 18.26
CA ALA A 111 59.44 -5.86 17.50
C ALA A 111 59.55 -7.37 17.38
N LYS A 112 59.52 -8.08 18.54
CA LYS A 112 59.56 -9.54 18.58
C LYS A 112 58.40 -10.19 17.82
N MET A 113 57.22 -9.65 17.92
CA MET A 113 56.05 -10.12 17.14
C MET A 113 56.32 -10.01 15.64
N LEU A 114 56.80 -8.85 15.15
CA LEU A 114 57.11 -8.66 13.73
C LEU A 114 58.17 -9.64 13.24
N ASP A 115 59.22 -9.90 14.02
CA ASP A 115 60.27 -10.89 13.69
C ASP A 115 59.63 -12.29 13.54
N ILE A 116 58.75 -12.68 14.48
CA ILE A 116 58.05 -13.97 14.45
C ILE A 116 57.10 -14.06 13.26
N LEU A 117 56.30 -13.01 12.98
CA LEU A 117 55.43 -12.97 11.82
C LEU A 117 56.22 -13.04 10.51
N HIS A 118 57.37 -12.40 10.44
CA HIS A 118 58.28 -12.46 9.29
C HIS A 118 58.81 -13.89 9.10
N GLU A 119 59.29 -14.53 10.19
CA GLU A 119 59.75 -15.92 10.17
C GLU A 119 58.64 -16.88 9.71
N ASP A 120 57.41 -16.67 10.13
CA ASP A 120 56.25 -17.51 9.73
C ASP A 120 55.73 -17.19 8.32
N GLY A 121 56.23 -16.12 7.66
CA GLY A 121 55.95 -15.78 6.28
C GLY A 121 54.72 -14.89 6.11
N ALA A 122 54.33 -14.11 7.09
CA ALA A 122 53.27 -13.09 6.95
C ALA A 122 53.65 -12.09 5.86
N LYS A 123 52.66 -11.62 5.12
CA LYS A 123 52.86 -10.77 3.94
C LYS A 123 52.72 -9.28 4.27
N VAL A 124 51.79 -8.91 5.15
CA VAL A 124 51.58 -7.53 5.63
C VAL A 124 51.26 -7.56 7.11
N ALA A 125 51.78 -6.59 7.84
CA ALA A 125 51.38 -6.29 9.21
C ALA A 125 50.82 -4.87 9.27
N ALA A 126 49.53 -4.72 9.65
CA ALA A 126 48.84 -3.44 9.72
C ALA A 126 48.38 -3.16 11.16
N PHE A 127 48.73 -1.99 11.68
CA PHE A 127 48.53 -1.63 13.07
C PHE A 127 47.36 -0.66 13.21
N ASP A 128 46.28 -1.12 13.83
CA ASP A 128 45.14 -0.31 14.29
C ASP A 128 45.46 0.32 15.66
N VAL A 129 46.60 0.96 15.74
CA VAL A 129 47.14 1.60 16.95
C VAL A 129 48.11 2.71 16.52
N THR A 130 48.16 3.83 17.26
CA THR A 130 49.18 4.86 17.08
C THR A 130 50.33 4.71 18.08
N PHE A 131 51.54 5.02 17.64
CA PHE A 131 52.74 5.07 18.46
C PHE A 131 53.31 6.49 18.52
N SER A 132 52.52 7.46 18.96
CA SER A 132 52.84 8.88 18.96
C SER A 132 53.77 9.33 20.08
N LYS A 133 53.84 8.56 21.17
CA LYS A 133 54.72 8.88 22.32
C LYS A 133 55.85 7.86 22.45
N PRO A 134 57.06 8.30 22.90
CA PRO A 134 58.16 7.41 23.12
C PRO A 134 57.85 6.32 24.14
N ASP A 135 58.45 5.14 23.95
CA ASP A 135 58.26 3.98 24.85
C ASP A 135 58.79 4.32 26.28
N GLN A 136 57.92 4.10 27.26
CA GLN A 136 58.23 4.44 28.66
C GLN A 136 59.25 3.50 29.27
N SER A 137 59.39 2.27 28.81
CA SER A 137 60.40 1.34 29.30
C SER A 137 61.85 1.79 29.01
N SER A 138 62.02 2.55 27.94
CA SER A 138 63.30 3.13 27.57
C SER A 138 63.56 4.53 28.20
N ALA A 139 62.65 5.06 28.98
CA ALA A 139 62.73 6.39 29.56
C ALA A 139 63.96 6.56 30.47
N PRO A 140 64.37 5.60 31.34
CA PRO A 140 65.57 5.77 32.18
C PRO A 140 66.85 5.89 31.35
N ILE A 141 66.99 5.07 30.31
CA ILE A 141 68.16 5.09 29.45
C ILE A 141 68.21 6.39 28.61
N ARG A 142 67.08 6.87 28.11
CA ARG A 142 67.00 8.15 27.40
C ARG A 142 67.34 9.34 28.32
N ALA A 143 66.87 9.32 29.59
CA ALA A 143 67.19 10.35 30.56
C ALA A 143 68.65 10.40 30.84
N LEU A 144 69.30 9.25 31.02
CA LEU A 144 70.79 9.14 31.25
C LEU A 144 71.57 9.64 30.04
N TRP A 145 71.17 9.28 28.84
CA TRP A 145 71.69 9.75 27.57
C TRP A 145 71.56 11.28 27.42
N ALA A 146 70.34 11.82 27.67
CA ALA A 146 70.10 13.25 27.64
C ALA A 146 70.95 14.06 28.62
N GLU A 147 71.14 13.53 29.83
CA GLU A 147 72.06 14.13 30.83
C GLU A 147 73.52 14.12 30.34
N LEU A 148 73.94 13.01 29.75
CA LEU A 148 75.31 12.93 29.19
C LEU A 148 75.51 13.93 28.03
N GLU A 149 74.49 14.08 27.10
CA GLU A 149 74.52 15.08 26.04
C GLU A 149 74.48 16.53 26.59
N ALA A 150 73.77 16.78 27.67
CA ALA A 150 73.73 18.05 28.35
C ALA A 150 75.09 18.41 28.99
N ARG A 151 75.76 17.45 29.59
CA ARG A 151 77.11 17.60 30.11
C ARG A 151 78.12 17.90 29.00
N ARG A 152 78.01 17.17 27.88
CA ARG A 152 78.79 17.39 26.66
C ARG A 152 78.64 18.83 26.14
N LYS A 153 77.42 19.33 26.08
CA LYS A 153 77.15 20.70 25.67
C LYS A 153 77.67 21.75 26.63
N ARG A 154 77.80 21.43 27.97
CA ARG A 154 78.37 22.26 28.98
C ARG A 154 79.93 22.25 29.01
N GLY A 155 80.54 21.38 28.15
CA GLY A 155 82.01 21.23 28.10
C GLY A 155 82.63 20.46 29.29
N GLU A 156 81.81 19.68 30.00
CA GLU A 156 82.24 18.86 31.11
C GLU A 156 83.09 17.66 30.62
N PRO A 157 84.15 17.26 31.28
CA PRO A 157 84.88 16.08 30.87
C PRO A 157 84.11 14.83 31.05
N ILE A 158 83.94 14.12 29.94
CA ILE A 158 83.20 12.85 29.88
C ILE A 158 84.21 11.77 29.47
N ASP A 159 84.21 10.65 30.20
CA ASP A 159 84.88 9.47 29.77
C ASP A 159 84.40 8.92 28.43
N ALA A 160 85.28 8.90 27.45
CA ALA A 160 85.00 8.47 26.12
C ALA A 160 84.54 6.98 26.04
N ALA A 161 85.12 6.15 26.88
CA ALA A 161 84.78 4.73 26.98
C ALA A 161 83.35 4.55 27.53
N PHE A 162 83.04 5.28 28.63
CA PHE A 162 81.72 5.29 29.24
C PHE A 162 80.66 5.84 28.27
N SER A 163 80.94 6.91 27.54
CA SER A 163 80.04 7.48 26.54
C SER A 163 79.73 6.48 25.42
N MET A 164 80.77 5.75 24.95
CA MET A 164 80.64 4.75 23.89
C MET A 164 79.86 3.52 24.37
N GLU A 165 80.09 3.10 25.62
CA GLU A 165 79.39 1.98 26.23
C GLU A 165 77.89 2.33 26.48
N LEU A 166 77.64 3.53 27.02
CA LEU A 166 76.26 4.02 27.18
C LEU A 166 75.51 4.19 25.83
N GLN A 167 76.27 4.64 24.81
CA GLN A 167 75.67 4.73 23.44
C GLN A 167 75.28 3.34 22.91
N LYS A 168 76.15 2.33 23.12
CA LYS A 168 75.83 0.97 22.75
C LYS A 168 74.63 0.41 23.55
N LEU A 169 74.63 0.68 24.88
CA LEU A 169 73.53 0.29 25.74
C LEU A 169 72.20 1.01 25.35
N ALA A 170 72.25 2.31 25.10
CA ALA A 170 71.07 3.09 24.67
C ALA A 170 70.53 2.59 23.33
N ALA A 171 71.45 2.25 22.40
CA ALA A 171 71.01 1.66 21.12
C ALA A 171 70.44 0.24 21.29
N ALA A 172 71.04 -0.57 22.20
CA ALA A 172 70.58 -1.95 22.43
C ALA A 172 69.24 -2.06 23.22
N TYR A 173 68.97 -1.08 24.11
CA TYR A 173 67.80 -1.09 24.99
C TYR A 173 66.73 -0.02 24.61
N ASP A 174 66.92 0.68 23.50
CA ASP A 174 65.93 1.59 22.98
C ASP A 174 64.82 0.81 22.26
N ALA A 175 63.72 0.64 22.96
CA ALA A 175 62.58 -0.15 22.44
C ALA A 175 61.95 0.43 21.13
N ASP A 176 62.02 1.77 21.01
CA ASP A 176 61.50 2.41 19.77
C ASP A 176 62.40 2.10 18.57
N LYS A 177 63.76 2.09 18.79
CA LYS A 177 64.73 1.72 17.74
C LYS A 177 64.68 0.21 17.39
N GLN A 178 64.47 -0.64 18.41
CA GLN A 178 64.30 -2.07 18.15
C GLN A 178 63.03 -2.32 17.26
N PHE A 179 61.95 -1.66 17.57
CA PHE A 179 60.74 -1.74 16.79
C PHE A 179 60.92 -1.17 15.37
N ALA A 180 61.58 -0.03 15.22
CA ALA A 180 61.95 0.53 13.93
C ALA A 180 62.80 -0.42 13.08
N ALA A 181 63.78 -1.12 13.67
CA ALA A 181 64.59 -2.14 12.98
C ALA A 181 63.75 -3.34 12.55
N ALA A 182 62.80 -3.80 13.38
CA ALA A 182 61.88 -4.88 13.04
C ALA A 182 60.90 -4.48 11.91
N ILE A 183 60.40 -3.22 11.88
CA ILE A 183 59.61 -2.66 10.78
C ILE A 183 60.43 -2.71 9.48
N GLN A 184 61.66 -2.27 9.50
CA GLN A 184 62.53 -2.28 8.33
C GLN A 184 62.82 -3.71 7.84
N SER A 185 63.06 -4.64 8.77
CA SER A 185 63.31 -6.05 8.46
C SER A 185 62.05 -6.75 7.87
N PHE A 186 60.88 -6.48 8.39
CA PHE A 186 59.61 -7.03 7.91
C PHE A 186 59.28 -6.51 6.52
N GLY A 187 59.48 -5.22 6.25
CA GLY A 187 59.42 -4.60 4.93
C GLY A 187 58.02 -4.19 4.44
N ALA A 188 56.94 -4.81 4.90
CA ALA A 188 55.57 -4.49 4.51
C ALA A 188 54.69 -4.19 5.73
N VAL A 189 54.92 -3.06 6.36
CA VAL A 189 54.25 -2.62 7.57
C VAL A 189 53.40 -1.37 7.27
N VAL A 190 52.14 -1.37 7.74
CA VAL A 190 51.27 -0.22 7.71
C VAL A 190 51.01 0.27 9.13
N LEU A 191 51.43 1.48 9.43
CA LEU A 191 51.21 2.11 10.74
C LEU A 191 49.94 2.96 10.73
N GLY A 192 49.10 2.83 11.77
CA GLY A 192 47.90 3.57 11.93
C GLY A 192 48.08 5.04 12.29
N ASN A 193 47.34 5.95 11.66
CA ASN A 193 47.24 7.35 12.03
C ASN A 193 45.82 7.64 12.49
N PHE A 194 45.62 8.67 13.31
CA PHE A 194 44.30 9.07 13.77
C PHE A 194 44.03 10.55 13.47
N PHE A 195 42.90 10.84 12.81
CA PHE A 195 42.47 12.20 12.57
C PHE A 195 41.56 12.72 13.68
N LEU A 196 41.85 13.95 14.13
CA LEU A 196 41.19 14.62 15.25
C LEU A 196 40.12 15.58 14.68
N HIS A 197 38.87 15.41 15.06
CA HIS A 197 37.75 16.17 14.51
C HIS A 197 37.16 17.17 15.50
N THR A 198 37.18 16.87 16.78
CA THR A 198 36.52 17.67 17.80
C THR A 198 37.50 18.50 18.60
N GLU A 199 37.03 19.62 19.17
CA GLU A 199 37.84 20.39 20.12
C GLU A 199 38.24 19.57 21.37
N ALA A 200 37.50 18.53 21.68
CA ALA A 200 37.85 17.64 22.77
C ALA A 200 39.07 16.80 22.43
N ASP A 201 39.21 16.35 21.18
CA ASP A 201 40.33 15.56 20.70
C ASP A 201 41.64 16.37 20.71
N LEU A 202 41.57 17.69 20.52
CA LEU A 202 42.71 18.60 20.52
C LEU A 202 43.20 18.98 21.91
N ARG A 203 42.46 18.65 22.96
CA ARG A 203 42.83 19.07 24.33
C ARG A 203 44.17 18.50 24.77
N GLY A 204 45.08 19.42 25.11
CA GLY A 204 46.43 19.05 25.61
C GLY A 204 47.47 18.81 24.51
N ILE A 205 47.14 19.08 23.24
CA ILE A 205 48.07 19.05 22.12
C ILE A 205 48.31 20.51 21.70
N ASP A 206 49.55 20.94 21.65
CA ASP A 206 49.90 22.29 21.20
C ASP A 206 50.00 22.36 19.68
N ASP A 207 49.86 23.57 19.12
CA ASP A 207 49.91 23.82 17.68
C ASP A 207 51.22 23.35 17.03
N LYS A 208 52.33 23.45 17.74
CA LYS A 208 53.61 23.00 17.23
C LYS A 208 53.68 21.49 17.05
N THR A 209 53.07 20.75 17.96
CA THR A 209 52.94 19.30 17.87
C THR A 209 51.98 18.90 16.74
N LEU A 210 50.86 19.61 16.57
CA LEU A 210 49.93 19.39 15.46
C LEU A 210 50.57 19.69 14.11
N ASP A 211 51.41 20.73 14.00
CA ASP A 211 52.16 21.05 12.78
C ASP A 211 53.19 19.96 12.47
N ALA A 212 53.89 19.44 13.50
CA ALA A 212 54.85 18.36 13.34
C ALA A 212 54.15 17.09 12.81
N TYR A 213 52.99 16.73 13.37
CA TYR A 213 52.20 15.59 12.92
C TYR A 213 51.69 15.79 11.49
N ALA A 214 51.18 16.97 11.15
CA ALA A 214 50.71 17.28 9.80
C ALA A 214 51.85 17.15 8.76
N ASN A 215 53.03 17.69 9.05
CA ASN A 215 54.20 17.57 8.18
C ASN A 215 54.65 16.12 8.00
N GLN A 216 54.54 15.32 9.05
CA GLN A 216 54.93 13.92 9.00
C GLN A 216 53.97 13.06 8.16
N ILE A 217 52.66 13.23 8.31
CA ILE A 217 51.68 12.48 7.52
C ILE A 217 51.64 12.94 6.06
N ALA A 218 52.04 14.16 5.74
CA ALA A 218 52.06 14.71 4.39
C ALA A 218 52.86 13.84 3.40
N PHE A 219 53.90 13.17 3.87
CA PHE A 219 54.70 12.23 3.06
C PHE A 219 53.90 10.99 2.61
N TYR A 220 52.77 10.68 3.25
CA TYR A 220 51.94 9.51 3.02
C TYR A 220 50.58 9.88 2.47
N SER A 221 50.42 11.05 1.84
CA SER A 221 49.25 11.44 1.13
C SER A 221 48.93 10.48 -0.03
N PHE A 222 47.69 10.46 -0.48
CA PHE A 222 47.25 9.58 -1.56
C PHE A 222 48.04 9.89 -2.85
N PRO A 223 48.77 8.91 -3.39
CA PRO A 223 49.83 9.23 -4.32
C PRO A 223 49.35 9.63 -5.72
N SER A 224 48.20 9.15 -6.16
CA SER A 224 47.70 9.40 -7.49
C SER A 224 46.20 9.72 -7.49
N VAL A 225 45.90 11.00 -7.76
CA VAL A 225 44.52 11.51 -7.83
C VAL A 225 44.25 11.96 -9.26
N ARG A 226 43.25 11.33 -9.94
CA ARG A 226 42.95 11.57 -11.34
C ARG A 226 41.53 12.06 -11.50
N PRO A 227 41.30 13.20 -12.18
CA PRO A 227 39.95 13.62 -12.57
C PRO A 227 39.38 12.72 -13.65
N LEU A 228 38.08 12.42 -13.59
CA LEU A 228 37.35 11.70 -14.63
C LEU A 228 37.33 12.49 -15.95
N HIS A 229 37.30 13.81 -15.87
CA HIS A 229 37.32 14.72 -17.02
C HIS A 229 38.57 15.59 -16.95
N PRO A 230 39.62 15.29 -17.71
CA PRO A 230 40.88 16.07 -17.67
C PRO A 230 40.71 17.57 -17.93
N GLU A 231 39.68 17.96 -18.71
CA GLU A 231 39.39 19.36 -19.05
C GLU A 231 38.89 20.18 -17.85
N THR A 232 38.24 19.52 -16.89
CA THR A 232 37.65 20.17 -15.70
C THR A 232 38.41 19.86 -14.41
N GLY A 233 39.51 19.13 -14.49
CA GLY A 233 40.23 18.54 -13.35
C GLY A 233 40.52 19.46 -12.19
N LYS A 234 40.83 20.75 -12.43
CA LYS A 234 41.07 21.73 -11.37
C LYS A 234 39.81 22.12 -10.63
N GLN A 235 38.68 22.30 -11.37
CA GLN A 235 37.39 22.59 -10.77
C GLN A 235 36.82 21.36 -10.03
N ASP A 236 37.04 20.17 -10.59
CA ASP A 236 36.63 18.90 -9.98
C ASP A 236 37.34 18.67 -8.64
N ARG A 237 38.62 19.02 -8.53
CA ARG A 237 39.38 18.95 -7.28
C ARG A 237 38.82 19.89 -6.21
N ILE A 238 38.51 21.13 -6.57
CA ILE A 238 37.89 22.09 -5.66
C ILE A 238 36.51 21.55 -5.21
N GLY A 239 35.70 21.09 -6.13
CA GLY A 239 34.39 20.51 -5.85
C GLY A 239 34.49 19.28 -4.92
N LEU A 240 35.49 18.41 -5.10
CA LEU A 240 35.76 17.30 -4.17
C LEU A 240 36.02 17.81 -2.75
N MET A 241 36.87 18.83 -2.60
CA MET A 241 37.20 19.38 -1.27
C MET A 241 36.03 20.12 -0.63
N GLU A 242 35.24 20.85 -1.44
CA GLU A 242 34.04 21.54 -0.97
C GLU A 242 32.97 20.55 -0.42
N ARG A 243 32.89 19.33 -0.94
CA ARG A 243 31.98 18.29 -0.43
C ARG A 243 32.28 17.89 1.01
N PHE A 244 33.54 17.96 1.43
CA PHE A 244 33.92 17.66 2.80
C PHE A 244 33.81 18.90 3.73
N ALA A 245 33.70 20.11 3.15
CA ALA A 245 33.71 21.37 3.91
C ALA A 245 32.47 21.63 4.79
N PRO A 246 31.22 21.35 4.38
CA PRO A 246 30.12 21.51 5.29
C PRO A 246 30.10 20.35 6.30
N ASP A 247 29.76 20.60 7.54
CA ASP A 247 29.37 19.61 8.54
C ASP A 247 30.45 18.97 9.44
N ASN A 248 31.55 19.64 9.71
CA ASN A 248 32.58 19.10 10.64
C ASN A 248 33.22 17.77 10.21
N LEU A 249 33.13 17.39 8.94
CA LEU A 249 33.78 16.21 8.40
C LEU A 249 35.29 16.42 8.21
N LEU A 250 35.73 17.67 8.16
CA LEU A 250 37.16 18.00 8.01
C LEU A 250 37.88 17.84 9.33
N PRO A 251 39.01 17.09 9.35
CA PRO A 251 39.83 16.98 10.53
C PRO A 251 40.45 18.33 10.92
N LYS A 252 40.50 18.60 12.22
CA LYS A 252 41.16 19.78 12.80
C LYS A 252 42.62 19.52 13.15
N GLY A 253 42.99 18.25 13.17
CA GLY A 253 44.32 17.80 13.48
C GLY A 253 44.54 16.35 13.13
N ALA A 254 45.74 15.88 13.30
CA ALA A 254 46.07 14.46 13.16
C ALA A 254 47.03 14.04 14.28
N GLU A 255 47.04 12.79 14.67
CA GLU A 255 48.02 12.14 15.53
C GLU A 255 48.82 11.16 14.68
N ALA A 256 50.10 11.39 14.55
CA ALA A 256 51.04 10.58 13.78
C ALA A 256 51.89 9.72 14.69
N ASN A 257 52.56 8.73 14.12
CA ASN A 257 53.55 7.89 14.79
C ASN A 257 54.85 8.65 15.04
N LEU A 258 55.71 8.08 15.87
CA LEU A 258 57.06 8.62 16.08
C LEU A 258 57.88 8.64 14.78
N GLU A 259 58.59 9.71 14.53
CA GLU A 259 59.46 9.86 13.34
C GLU A 259 60.44 8.71 13.14
N VAL A 260 60.99 8.18 14.24
CA VAL A 260 61.91 7.01 14.18
C VAL A 260 61.23 5.77 13.62
N LEU A 261 59.91 5.61 13.79
CA LEU A 261 59.16 4.49 13.26
C LEU A 261 58.76 4.73 11.81
N THR A 262 58.34 5.94 11.49
CA THR A 262 57.88 6.26 10.12
C THR A 262 59.05 6.33 9.15
N SER A 263 60.20 6.83 9.58
CA SER A 263 61.43 6.84 8.79
C SER A 263 61.98 5.44 8.50
N SER A 264 61.49 4.42 9.22
CA SER A 264 61.89 3.02 9.01
C SER A 264 60.97 2.28 8.03
N LEU A 265 59.90 2.93 7.53
CA LEU A 265 59.01 2.37 6.55
C LEU A 265 59.72 2.30 5.18
N SER A 266 59.51 1.20 4.51
CA SER A 266 59.99 0.99 3.13
C SER A 266 59.12 1.79 2.18
N GLU A 267 59.69 2.58 1.27
CA GLU A 267 58.92 3.34 0.27
C GLU A 267 58.11 2.47 -0.67
N GLU A 268 58.54 1.23 -0.94
CA GLU A 268 57.89 0.35 -1.91
C GLU A 268 56.75 -0.45 -1.33
N ALA A 269 56.76 -0.83 -0.04
CA ALA A 269 55.81 -1.79 0.51
C ALA A 269 55.19 -1.38 1.84
N SER A 270 55.63 -0.32 2.47
CA SER A 270 55.13 0.15 3.74
C SER A 270 54.48 1.53 3.60
N SER A 271 53.60 1.89 4.53
CA SER A 271 52.93 3.18 4.51
C SER A 271 52.29 3.52 5.86
N THR A 272 51.67 4.65 5.95
CA THR A 272 50.75 4.96 7.04
C THR A 272 49.31 5.11 6.49
N GLY A 273 48.31 4.74 7.29
CA GLY A 273 46.93 4.89 6.95
C GLY A 273 46.08 5.23 8.16
N PHE A 274 45.00 6.00 7.96
CA PHE A 274 44.13 6.32 9.09
C PHE A 274 43.16 5.15 9.37
N PHE A 275 42.83 4.99 10.66
CA PHE A 275 41.91 3.97 11.15
C PHE A 275 40.67 4.55 11.81
N ASN A 276 40.32 5.80 11.53
CA ASN A 276 39.12 6.42 12.04
C ASN A 276 37.88 5.68 11.53
N VAL A 277 36.99 5.31 12.45
CA VAL A 277 35.68 4.71 12.16
C VAL A 277 34.60 5.64 12.70
N TYR A 278 33.66 6.03 11.83
CA TYR A 278 32.59 6.96 12.16
C TYR A 278 31.25 6.23 12.19
N PRO A 279 30.51 6.27 13.31
CA PRO A 279 29.21 5.69 13.40
C PRO A 279 28.18 6.57 12.67
N ASP A 280 27.12 5.93 12.17
CA ASP A 280 25.94 6.61 11.63
C ASP A 280 25.17 7.36 12.74
N VAL A 281 24.10 8.08 12.37
CA VAL A 281 23.27 8.91 13.27
C VAL A 281 22.61 8.15 14.43
N ASP A 282 22.61 6.83 14.39
CA ASP A 282 22.09 5.95 15.44
C ASP A 282 23.18 5.28 16.27
N GLY A 283 24.45 5.61 16.04
CA GLY A 283 25.60 5.09 16.76
C GLY A 283 26.14 3.76 16.24
N VAL A 284 25.59 3.24 15.13
CA VAL A 284 25.99 1.97 14.51
C VAL A 284 26.96 2.23 13.36
N VAL A 285 28.03 1.44 13.25
CA VAL A 285 28.99 1.53 12.16
C VAL A 285 28.53 0.67 10.99
N ARG A 286 28.15 1.31 9.87
CA ARG A 286 27.76 0.62 8.62
C ARG A 286 28.61 1.05 7.44
N GLN A 287 29.33 2.16 7.58
CA GLN A 287 30.14 2.73 6.53
C GLN A 287 31.59 2.86 6.99
N SER A 288 32.52 2.80 6.06
CA SER A 288 33.93 3.10 6.28
C SER A 288 34.36 4.17 5.31
N ASN A 289 35.09 5.16 5.84
CA ASN A 289 35.76 6.14 5.02
C ASN A 289 37.07 5.51 4.50
N LEU A 290 37.20 5.42 3.18
CA LEU A 290 38.45 4.98 2.56
C LEU A 290 39.41 6.15 2.33
N LEU A 291 38.90 7.37 2.38
CA LEU A 291 39.60 8.61 2.10
C LEU A 291 39.19 9.68 3.11
N ILE A 292 40.20 10.48 3.54
CA ILE A 292 39.98 11.68 4.33
C ILE A 292 40.86 12.81 3.73
N PRO A 293 40.30 13.98 3.37
CA PRO A 293 41.05 15.16 3.04
C PRO A 293 41.56 15.85 4.33
N TYR A 294 42.81 16.28 4.33
CA TYR A 294 43.38 17.02 5.46
C TYR A 294 44.40 18.02 5.00
N GLY A 295 44.37 19.20 5.61
CA GLY A 295 45.37 20.30 5.46
C GLY A 295 45.15 21.31 6.55
N ARG A 296 46.25 21.98 6.94
CA ARG A 296 46.18 23.03 7.97
C ARG A 296 45.94 24.43 7.40
N SER A 297 46.10 24.62 6.10
CA SER A 297 45.79 25.85 5.38
C SER A 297 44.29 26.06 5.28
N LYS A 298 43.86 27.32 5.18
CA LYS A 298 42.48 27.68 4.80
C LYS A 298 42.26 27.58 3.30
N ASP A 299 43.28 27.40 2.50
CA ASP A 299 43.20 27.17 1.07
C ASP A 299 43.12 25.68 0.77
N PHE A 300 42.03 25.23 0.23
CA PHE A 300 41.82 23.82 -0.15
C PHE A 300 42.80 23.31 -1.23
N ASN A 301 43.52 24.20 -1.92
CA ASN A 301 44.54 23.81 -2.86
C ASN A 301 45.80 23.20 -2.15
N ASP A 302 46.00 23.52 -0.88
CA ASP A 302 47.09 23.02 -0.06
C ASP A 302 46.71 21.75 0.72
N TRP A 303 45.50 21.24 0.49
CA TRP A 303 45.02 20.03 1.14
C TRP A 303 45.36 18.80 0.32
N ASP A 304 45.74 17.73 1.05
CA ASP A 304 45.99 16.42 0.50
C ASP A 304 44.86 15.46 0.90
N ILE A 305 44.78 14.33 0.18
CA ILE A 305 43.87 13.24 0.47
C ILE A 305 44.68 12.09 1.08
N TYR A 306 44.19 11.50 2.12
CA TYR A 306 44.81 10.40 2.85
C TYR A 306 43.97 9.14 2.71
N ALA A 307 44.63 7.99 2.61
CA ALA A 307 44.00 6.67 2.53
C ALA A 307 43.83 6.03 3.91
N SER A 308 42.77 5.22 4.05
CA SER A 308 42.57 4.41 5.25
C SER A 308 43.66 3.33 5.41
N LEU A 309 43.78 2.81 6.64
CA LEU A 309 44.61 1.64 6.98
C LEU A 309 44.30 0.46 6.02
N ASP A 310 43.02 0.28 5.70
CA ASP A 310 42.52 -0.80 4.86
C ASP A 310 43.05 -0.71 3.44
N VAL A 311 42.96 0.50 2.83
CA VAL A 311 43.49 0.78 1.49
C VAL A 311 44.97 0.54 1.42
N GLN A 312 45.71 1.00 2.43
CA GLN A 312 47.16 0.86 2.49
C GLN A 312 47.61 -0.60 2.77
N ALA A 313 46.87 -1.34 3.60
CA ALA A 313 47.10 -2.76 3.81
C ALA A 313 46.94 -3.59 2.53
N VAL A 314 45.90 -3.30 1.74
CA VAL A 314 45.71 -3.98 0.43
C VAL A 314 46.75 -3.55 -0.59
N ARG A 315 47.15 -2.26 -0.61
CA ARG A 315 48.23 -1.77 -1.45
C ARG A 315 49.51 -2.55 -1.17
N SER A 316 49.91 -2.63 0.13
CA SER A 316 51.08 -3.35 0.57
C SER A 316 51.00 -4.85 0.26
N TYR A 317 49.83 -5.47 0.40
CA TYR A 317 49.58 -6.88 0.10
C TYR A 317 49.85 -7.22 -1.36
N PHE A 318 49.39 -6.38 -2.29
CA PHE A 318 49.62 -6.56 -3.75
C PHE A 318 50.95 -5.97 -4.20
N ARG A 319 51.71 -5.32 -3.30
CA ARG A 319 52.96 -4.61 -3.60
C ARG A 319 52.81 -3.62 -4.75
N LEU A 320 51.72 -2.84 -4.70
CA LEU A 320 51.45 -1.83 -5.71
C LEU A 320 52.29 -0.57 -5.44
N LEU A 321 52.90 -0.05 -6.50
CA LEU A 321 53.52 1.24 -6.48
C LEU A 321 52.49 2.36 -6.33
N ASP A 322 52.92 3.52 -5.84
CA ASP A 322 52.07 4.68 -5.62
C ASP A 322 51.27 5.10 -6.85
N GLU A 323 51.88 5.03 -8.02
CA GLU A 323 51.21 5.35 -9.31
C GLU A 323 50.12 4.35 -9.70
N GLN A 324 50.11 3.16 -9.12
CA GLN A 324 49.15 2.09 -9.44
C GLN A 324 47.89 2.12 -8.59
N VAL A 325 47.89 2.87 -7.47
CA VAL A 325 46.71 3.11 -6.65
C VAL A 325 46.17 4.49 -6.98
N VAL A 326 45.08 4.52 -7.73
CA VAL A 326 44.53 5.77 -8.30
C VAL A 326 43.16 6.06 -7.74
N LEU A 327 42.97 7.25 -7.19
CA LEU A 327 41.70 7.83 -6.89
C LEU A 327 41.18 8.55 -8.13
N GLU A 328 40.05 8.10 -8.67
CA GLU A 328 39.30 8.83 -9.69
C GLU A 328 38.16 9.62 -9.06
N PHE A 329 38.03 10.88 -9.41
CA PHE A 329 37.02 11.81 -8.90
C PHE A 329 36.42 12.66 -10.02
N GLY A 330 35.21 13.18 -9.79
CA GLY A 330 34.49 14.02 -10.74
C GLY A 330 33.85 15.24 -10.07
N PRO A 331 33.00 15.98 -10.78
CA PRO A 331 32.37 17.22 -10.28
C PRO A 331 31.50 16.98 -9.03
N VAL A 332 31.07 15.76 -8.78
CA VAL A 332 30.19 15.38 -7.68
C VAL A 332 30.97 14.89 -6.47
N GLY A 333 32.28 14.63 -6.60
CA GLY A 333 33.15 14.10 -5.53
C GLY A 333 33.93 12.87 -5.96
N ALA A 334 34.33 12.03 -4.99
CA ALA A 334 35.01 10.76 -5.23
C ALA A 334 34.13 9.81 -6.06
N TYR A 335 34.76 8.95 -6.87
CA TYR A 335 34.04 8.02 -7.74
C TYR A 335 34.49 6.58 -7.54
N ARG A 336 35.79 6.31 -7.62
CA ARG A 336 36.37 4.98 -7.40
C ARG A 336 37.84 5.02 -7.05
N ILE A 337 38.29 3.96 -6.40
CA ILE A 337 39.71 3.68 -6.16
C ILE A 337 40.10 2.49 -7.01
N LEU A 338 41.21 2.61 -7.74
CA LEU A 338 41.80 1.56 -8.58
C LEU A 338 43.06 1.02 -7.88
N PHE A 339 43.18 -0.28 -7.80
CA PHE A 339 44.36 -1.00 -7.30
C PHE A 339 45.07 -1.69 -8.45
N GLY A 340 45.69 -0.93 -9.33
CA GLY A 340 46.27 -1.45 -10.56
C GLY A 340 45.24 -2.23 -11.39
N GLN A 341 45.53 -3.52 -11.66
CA GLN A 341 44.61 -4.46 -12.28
C GLN A 341 43.96 -5.45 -11.29
N ALA A 342 44.35 -5.38 -9.98
CA ALA A 342 43.94 -6.35 -8.97
C ALA A 342 42.50 -6.14 -8.48
N ALA A 343 42.09 -4.89 -8.25
CA ALA A 343 40.76 -4.56 -7.76
C ALA A 343 40.34 -3.13 -8.12
N GLN A 344 39.05 -2.87 -8.14
CA GLN A 344 38.49 -1.54 -8.21
C GLN A 344 37.30 -1.43 -7.25
N ILE A 345 37.18 -0.31 -6.57
CA ILE A 345 36.13 -0.07 -5.58
C ILE A 345 35.42 1.21 -5.95
N ARG A 346 34.09 1.13 -6.06
CA ARG A 346 33.26 2.32 -6.18
C ARG A 346 32.98 2.87 -4.78
N THR A 347 33.16 4.18 -4.63
CA THR A 347 32.85 4.90 -3.41
C THR A 347 31.65 5.79 -3.62
N ASP A 348 31.09 6.33 -2.55
CA ASP A 348 30.23 7.51 -2.65
C ASP A 348 31.08 8.77 -2.94
N ASP A 349 30.42 9.92 -3.03
CA ASP A 349 31.06 11.21 -3.34
C ASP A 349 32.04 11.70 -2.25
N LEU A 350 31.97 11.15 -1.03
CA LEU A 350 32.87 11.38 0.08
C LEU A 350 33.98 10.30 0.22
N GLY A 351 34.08 9.38 -0.71
CA GLY A 351 35.05 8.29 -0.62
C GLY A 351 34.71 7.22 0.41
N ARG A 352 33.45 7.10 0.80
CA ARG A 352 32.94 6.10 1.74
C ARG A 352 32.42 4.88 1.01
N VAL A 353 32.42 3.76 1.72
CA VAL A 353 31.84 2.49 1.28
C VAL A 353 30.92 1.93 2.35
N VAL A 354 29.90 1.21 1.95
CA VAL A 354 29.03 0.49 2.88
C VAL A 354 29.62 -0.89 3.14
N ILE A 355 29.92 -1.16 4.41
CA ILE A 355 30.60 -2.39 4.82
C ILE A 355 29.65 -3.57 4.65
N ASN A 356 30.11 -4.59 3.98
CA ASN A 356 29.43 -5.87 3.83
C ASN A 356 29.95 -6.83 4.92
N TYR A 357 29.41 -6.74 6.12
CA TYR A 357 29.82 -7.55 7.27
C TYR A 357 29.58 -9.04 7.04
N HIS A 358 30.57 -9.88 7.37
CA HIS A 358 30.53 -11.33 7.21
C HIS A 358 29.88 -12.06 8.39
N GLY A 359 29.89 -11.48 9.58
CA GLY A 359 29.32 -12.09 10.79
C GLY A 359 29.39 -11.20 12.02
N PRO A 360 28.96 -11.71 13.19
CA PRO A 360 29.16 -11.05 14.46
C PRO A 360 30.63 -10.96 14.82
N GLY A 361 30.98 -10.19 15.84
CA GLY A 361 32.37 -10.08 16.33
C GLY A 361 33.03 -11.44 16.55
N TYR A 362 34.36 -11.47 16.37
CA TYR A 362 35.20 -12.66 16.40
C TYR A 362 34.87 -13.70 15.31
N THR A 363 34.41 -13.25 14.16
CA THR A 363 34.20 -14.09 12.97
C THR A 363 35.51 -14.40 12.25
N TYR A 364 36.48 -13.49 12.24
CA TYR A 364 37.83 -13.73 11.72
C TYR A 364 38.67 -14.51 12.71
N PRO A 365 39.80 -15.16 12.28
CA PRO A 365 40.74 -15.81 13.21
C PRO A 365 41.50 -14.82 14.06
N HIS A 366 41.42 -14.95 15.39
CA HIS A 366 42.07 -14.11 16.37
C HIS A 366 43.17 -14.87 17.11
N TYR A 367 44.30 -14.22 17.34
CA TYR A 367 45.47 -14.75 18.10
C TYR A 367 45.92 -13.73 19.13
N SER A 368 46.01 -14.11 20.41
CA SER A 368 46.53 -13.22 21.44
C SER A 368 47.98 -12.80 21.15
N LEU A 369 48.30 -11.52 21.30
CA LEU A 369 49.67 -11.00 21.17
C LEU A 369 50.65 -11.77 22.09
N ALA A 370 50.24 -12.09 23.34
CA ALA A 370 51.04 -12.86 24.26
C ALA A 370 51.43 -14.25 23.71
N ASP A 371 50.47 -14.93 23.08
CA ASP A 371 50.70 -16.24 22.51
C ASP A 371 51.55 -16.18 21.22
N VAL A 372 51.39 -15.12 20.41
CA VAL A 372 52.24 -14.91 19.24
C VAL A 372 53.69 -14.68 19.69
N VAL A 373 53.93 -13.80 20.67
CA VAL A 373 55.27 -13.53 21.22
C VAL A 373 55.87 -14.76 21.89
N ALA A 374 55.05 -15.64 22.46
CA ALA A 374 55.46 -16.93 23.03
C ALA A 374 55.56 -18.05 21.99
N LYS A 375 55.34 -17.81 20.71
CA LYS A 375 55.31 -18.78 19.59
C LYS A 375 54.32 -19.97 19.83
N LYS A 376 53.19 -19.71 20.49
CA LYS A 376 52.17 -20.71 20.79
C LYS A 376 51.11 -20.78 19.68
N PHE A 377 51.51 -20.99 18.45
CA PHE A 377 50.67 -21.19 17.28
C PHE A 377 51.27 -22.26 16.36
N ARG A 378 50.50 -22.73 15.35
CA ARG A 378 51.01 -23.72 14.40
C ARG A 378 51.89 -23.03 13.35
N ALA A 379 52.95 -23.69 12.91
CA ALA A 379 53.78 -23.21 11.82
C ALA A 379 52.94 -22.89 10.59
N GLU A 380 53.34 -21.88 9.82
CA GLU A 380 52.66 -21.38 8.65
C GLU A 380 51.26 -20.78 8.90
N THR A 381 50.91 -20.48 10.17
CA THR A 381 49.62 -19.86 10.51
C THR A 381 49.43 -18.51 9.83
N PHE A 382 50.50 -17.69 9.76
CA PHE A 382 50.48 -16.34 9.17
C PHE A 382 51.00 -16.30 7.74
N LYS A 383 51.44 -17.43 7.17
CA LYS A 383 52.06 -17.47 5.85
C LYS A 383 51.17 -16.89 4.75
N GLY A 384 51.67 -15.88 4.06
CA GLY A 384 51.02 -15.21 2.96
C GLY A 384 49.84 -14.36 3.35
N LYS A 385 49.61 -14.09 4.65
CA LYS A 385 48.44 -13.38 5.17
C LYS A 385 48.69 -11.90 5.46
N ILE A 386 47.58 -11.15 5.55
CA ILE A 386 47.46 -9.83 6.13
C ILE A 386 47.18 -10.03 7.60
N VAL A 387 48.03 -9.51 8.45
CA VAL A 387 47.90 -9.56 9.90
C VAL A 387 47.54 -8.17 10.39
N LEU A 388 46.31 -8.05 10.96
CA LEU A 388 45.84 -6.83 11.61
C LEU A 388 46.14 -6.90 13.08
N ILE A 389 46.72 -5.82 13.65
CA ILE A 389 47.08 -5.74 15.06
C ILE A 389 46.23 -4.65 15.71
N GLY A 390 45.38 -5.01 16.66
CA GLY A 390 44.49 -4.05 17.31
C GLY A 390 44.07 -4.43 18.71
N ALA A 391 43.50 -3.48 19.44
CA ALA A 391 43.11 -3.66 20.84
C ALA A 391 41.71 -4.21 20.95
N THR A 392 41.57 -5.33 21.67
CA THR A 392 40.26 -5.97 21.94
C THR A 392 39.97 -6.10 23.44
N ALA A 393 40.95 -5.79 24.32
CA ALA A 393 40.79 -5.88 25.77
C ALA A 393 39.79 -4.82 26.28
N THR A 394 38.95 -5.22 27.24
CA THR A 394 37.99 -4.34 27.91
C THR A 394 38.74 -3.17 28.60
N GLY A 395 38.37 -1.94 28.31
CA GLY A 395 38.93 -0.73 28.89
C GLY A 395 40.10 -0.09 28.10
N ILE A 396 40.64 -0.78 27.09
CA ILE A 396 41.56 -0.22 26.10
C ILE A 396 41.12 -0.48 24.69
N GLY A 397 40.16 -1.44 24.51
CA GLY A 397 39.66 -1.83 23.20
C GLY A 397 38.70 -0.81 22.62
N ASP A 398 38.80 -0.64 21.31
CA ASP A 398 37.84 0.08 20.50
C ASP A 398 36.68 -0.85 20.16
N LEU A 399 35.69 -0.92 21.08
CA LEU A 399 34.51 -1.72 20.89
C LEU A 399 33.40 -0.87 20.22
N ARG A 400 32.83 -1.36 19.16
CA ARG A 400 31.87 -0.64 18.35
C ARG A 400 30.54 -1.38 18.25
N THR A 401 29.47 -0.62 18.00
CA THR A 401 28.17 -1.20 17.62
C THR A 401 28.11 -1.38 16.12
N THR A 402 27.75 -2.57 15.67
CA THR A 402 27.60 -2.93 14.25
C THR A 402 26.18 -3.43 13.96
N PRO A 403 25.79 -3.70 12.71
CA PRO A 403 24.48 -4.25 12.36
C PRO A 403 24.09 -5.52 13.10
N TYR A 404 25.04 -6.30 13.58
CA TYR A 404 24.80 -7.50 14.39
C TYR A 404 24.36 -7.19 15.84
N GLY A 405 24.46 -5.91 16.26
CA GLY A 405 24.10 -5.45 17.59
C GLY A 405 25.21 -5.69 18.64
N GLY A 406 24.99 -5.17 19.84
CA GLY A 406 26.00 -5.23 20.93
C GLY A 406 27.03 -4.10 20.87
N LEU A 407 27.72 -3.86 21.99
CA LEU A 407 28.88 -2.99 22.10
C LEU A 407 30.14 -3.86 22.27
N ASP A 408 30.22 -4.97 21.57
CA ASP A 408 31.24 -6.02 21.74
C ASP A 408 31.99 -6.33 20.44
N TYR A 409 31.74 -5.57 19.37
CA TYR A 409 32.44 -5.78 18.09
C TYR A 409 33.81 -5.08 18.12
N PRO A 410 34.93 -5.81 17.95
CA PRO A 410 36.25 -5.21 17.92
C PRO A 410 36.43 -4.24 16.75
N GLY A 411 36.98 -3.03 17.00
CA GLY A 411 37.24 -2.05 15.94
C GLY A 411 38.15 -2.60 14.85
N VAL A 412 39.21 -3.30 15.26
CA VAL A 412 40.13 -3.96 14.32
C VAL A 412 39.46 -4.96 13.38
N GLU A 413 38.39 -5.60 13.81
CA GLU A 413 37.61 -6.54 12.95
C GLU A 413 36.74 -5.80 11.93
N ILE A 414 36.41 -4.51 12.17
CA ILE A 414 35.79 -3.67 11.14
C ILE A 414 36.75 -3.50 9.97
N HIS A 415 38.03 -3.20 10.25
CA HIS A 415 39.06 -3.14 9.24
C HIS A 415 39.27 -4.46 8.50
N ALA A 416 39.17 -5.59 9.22
CA ALA A 416 39.21 -6.90 8.59
C ALA A 416 38.07 -7.10 7.55
N ASN A 417 36.82 -6.70 7.88
CA ASN A 417 35.71 -6.72 6.93
C ASN A 417 35.93 -5.79 5.73
N VAL A 418 36.45 -4.59 5.96
CA VAL A 418 36.70 -3.64 4.86
C VAL A 418 37.79 -4.18 3.94
N ILE A 419 38.85 -4.73 4.44
CA ILE A 419 39.92 -5.38 3.63
C ILE A 419 39.39 -6.57 2.85
N ASP A 420 38.59 -7.41 3.50
CA ASP A 420 37.92 -8.55 2.85
C ASP A 420 37.02 -8.07 1.68
N ASN A 421 36.22 -7.07 1.94
CA ASN A 421 35.34 -6.48 0.91
C ASN A 421 36.16 -5.85 -0.25
N ILE A 422 37.33 -5.27 0.02
CA ILE A 422 38.24 -4.78 -1.02
C ILE A 422 38.77 -5.95 -1.88
N LEU A 423 39.26 -7.00 -1.24
CA LEU A 423 39.84 -8.17 -1.89
C LEU A 423 38.84 -8.92 -2.79
N HIS A 424 37.58 -8.95 -2.39
CA HIS A 424 36.49 -9.61 -3.12
C HIS A 424 35.59 -8.65 -3.92
N GLN A 425 35.80 -7.33 -3.82
CA GLN A 425 34.96 -6.30 -4.43
C GLN A 425 33.49 -6.45 -4.04
N SER A 426 33.21 -6.86 -2.80
CA SER A 426 31.90 -7.28 -2.29
C SER A 426 31.23 -6.25 -1.37
N PHE A 427 31.45 -4.97 -1.59
CA PHE A 427 30.77 -3.91 -0.85
C PHE A 427 29.28 -3.85 -1.20
N LEU A 428 28.45 -3.48 -0.22
CA LEU A 428 27.06 -3.16 -0.51
C LEU A 428 26.99 -1.90 -1.38
N ILE A 429 26.35 -2.03 -2.53
CA ILE A 429 26.28 -0.98 -3.54
C ILE A 429 25.05 -0.13 -3.29
N ARG A 430 25.26 1.18 -3.09
CA ARG A 430 24.21 2.19 -3.10
C ARG A 430 24.61 3.33 -4.04
N GLY A 431 24.13 3.28 -5.27
CA GLY A 431 24.45 4.25 -6.30
C GLY A 431 23.21 4.65 -7.11
N ALA A 432 23.40 5.33 -8.22
CA ALA A 432 22.31 5.85 -9.06
C ALA A 432 21.29 4.79 -9.51
N LYS A 433 21.74 3.53 -9.77
CA LYS A 433 20.81 2.44 -10.15
C LYS A 433 19.89 2.04 -9.01
N GLN A 434 20.41 1.93 -7.80
CA GLN A 434 19.65 1.60 -6.59
C GLN A 434 18.66 2.73 -6.26
N THR A 435 19.11 3.98 -6.33
CA THR A 435 18.25 5.17 -6.17
C THR A 435 17.11 5.19 -7.20
N LEU A 436 17.40 4.89 -8.48
CA LEU A 436 16.39 4.78 -9.51
C LEU A 436 15.39 3.64 -9.21
N THR A 437 15.89 2.50 -8.74
CA THR A 437 15.03 1.36 -8.37
C THR A 437 14.12 1.74 -7.20
N ASP A 438 14.64 2.42 -6.17
CA ASP A 438 13.83 2.91 -5.04
C ASP A 438 12.72 3.85 -5.52
N VAL A 439 13.04 4.81 -6.40
CA VAL A 439 12.06 5.73 -6.99
C VAL A 439 11.01 4.96 -7.80
N LEU A 440 11.42 3.97 -8.60
CA LEU A 440 10.48 3.13 -9.36
C LEU A 440 9.57 2.33 -8.43
N LEU A 441 10.09 1.77 -7.33
CA LEU A 441 9.27 1.07 -6.33
C LEU A 441 8.25 2.02 -5.68
N ILE A 442 8.64 3.24 -5.30
CA ILE A 442 7.72 4.24 -4.76
C ILE A 442 6.63 4.57 -5.79
N LEU A 443 6.99 4.75 -7.06
CA LEU A 443 6.02 5.02 -8.13
C LEU A 443 5.06 3.85 -8.35
N VAL A 444 5.56 2.60 -8.35
CA VAL A 444 4.75 1.38 -8.54
C VAL A 444 3.76 1.19 -7.39
N PHE A 445 4.19 1.35 -6.15
CA PHE A 445 3.31 1.24 -4.98
C PHE A 445 2.45 2.49 -4.77
N GLY A 446 2.82 3.61 -5.35
CA GLY A 446 2.02 4.83 -5.38
C GLY A 446 0.90 4.78 -6.42
N PHE A 447 1.24 4.86 -7.70
CA PHE A 447 0.26 5.03 -8.79
C PHE A 447 -0.51 3.75 -9.16
N PRO A 448 0.11 2.65 -9.65
CA PRO A 448 -0.64 1.46 -10.06
C PRO A 448 -1.46 0.84 -8.95
N LEU A 449 -0.90 0.77 -7.74
CA LEU A 449 -1.61 0.27 -6.58
C LEU A 449 -2.79 1.18 -6.22
N GLY A 450 -2.59 2.50 -6.23
CA GLY A 450 -3.65 3.46 -5.96
C GLY A 450 -4.79 3.38 -6.96
N ILE A 451 -4.50 3.21 -8.25
CA ILE A 451 -5.51 2.96 -9.30
C ILE A 451 -6.24 1.65 -9.03
N TRP A 452 -5.51 0.56 -8.76
CA TRP A 452 -6.11 -0.73 -8.44
C TRP A 452 -7.03 -0.66 -7.23
N MET A 453 -6.60 -0.01 -6.14
CA MET A 453 -7.41 0.17 -4.94
C MET A 453 -8.64 1.05 -5.17
N ALA A 454 -8.58 2.02 -6.09
CA ALA A 454 -9.73 2.84 -6.45
C ALA A 454 -10.81 2.03 -7.20
N LEU A 455 -10.43 1.01 -7.97
CA LEU A 455 -11.32 0.21 -8.81
C LEU A 455 -11.89 -1.02 -8.11
N VAL A 456 -11.14 -1.63 -7.21
CA VAL A 456 -11.49 -2.89 -6.52
C VAL A 456 -12.50 -2.65 -5.40
N SER A 457 -13.36 -3.64 -5.10
CA SER A 457 -14.30 -3.54 -3.99
C SER A 457 -13.57 -3.46 -2.62
N PRO A 458 -14.11 -2.74 -1.62
CA PRO A 458 -13.45 -2.49 -0.33
C PRO A 458 -12.95 -3.73 0.40
N ARG A 459 -13.64 -4.86 0.27
CA ARG A 459 -13.26 -6.14 0.88
C ARG A 459 -11.95 -6.74 0.34
N TRP A 460 -11.58 -6.40 -0.91
CA TRP A 460 -10.37 -6.88 -1.56
C TRP A 460 -9.18 -5.91 -1.42
N MET A 461 -9.40 -4.69 -0.92
CA MET A 461 -8.35 -3.69 -0.76
C MET A 461 -7.25 -4.15 0.19
N TRP A 462 -7.61 -4.94 1.22
CA TRP A 462 -6.67 -5.50 2.18
C TRP A 462 -5.64 -6.45 1.56
N PHE A 463 -5.95 -7.02 0.38
CA PHE A 463 -4.97 -7.79 -0.39
C PHE A 463 -3.76 -6.94 -0.84
N GLY A 464 -3.92 -5.61 -0.93
CA GLY A 464 -2.79 -4.70 -1.14
C GLY A 464 -1.70 -4.83 -0.09
N ALA A 465 -2.06 -5.13 1.17
CA ALA A 465 -1.09 -5.35 2.23
C ALA A 465 -0.20 -6.58 2.00
N PHE A 466 -0.69 -7.62 1.30
CA PHE A 466 0.11 -8.79 0.96
C PHE A 466 1.25 -8.47 -0.02
N LEU A 467 1.20 -7.32 -0.72
CA LEU A 467 2.30 -6.86 -1.57
C LEU A 467 3.55 -6.46 -0.76
N CYS A 468 3.44 -6.31 0.57
CA CYS A 468 4.61 -6.17 1.43
C CYS A 468 5.53 -7.40 1.36
N ALA A 469 4.98 -8.61 1.24
CA ALA A 469 5.78 -9.83 1.20
C ALA A 469 6.72 -9.90 -0.02
N PRO A 470 6.26 -9.71 -1.28
CA PRO A 470 7.17 -9.66 -2.43
C PRO A 470 8.12 -8.46 -2.39
N LEU A 471 7.73 -7.32 -1.79
CA LEU A 471 8.62 -6.18 -1.62
C LEU A 471 9.79 -6.53 -0.68
N VAL A 472 9.51 -7.14 0.49
CA VAL A 472 10.53 -7.61 1.43
C VAL A 472 11.38 -8.71 0.80
N ALA A 473 10.78 -9.63 0.05
CA ALA A 473 11.52 -10.69 -0.65
C ALA A 473 12.46 -10.13 -1.73
N LEU A 474 12.01 -9.13 -2.50
CA LEU A 474 12.85 -8.44 -3.50
C LEU A 474 14.00 -7.70 -2.84
N ASP A 475 13.73 -6.98 -1.75
CA ASP A 475 14.74 -6.25 -0.99
C ASP A 475 15.80 -7.20 -0.39
N TYR A 476 15.35 -8.30 0.22
CA TYR A 476 16.25 -9.32 0.76
C TYR A 476 17.05 -10.03 -0.33
N TRP A 477 16.43 -10.32 -1.47
CA TRP A 477 17.13 -10.87 -2.63
C TRP A 477 18.19 -9.90 -3.16
N ALA A 478 17.87 -8.61 -3.28
CA ALA A 478 18.80 -7.57 -3.69
C ALA A 478 19.98 -7.46 -2.72
N PHE A 479 19.72 -7.53 -1.41
CA PHE A 479 20.73 -7.52 -0.36
C PHE A 479 21.69 -8.72 -0.45
N LEU A 480 21.20 -9.92 -0.78
CA LEU A 480 22.04 -11.10 -1.02
C LEU A 480 22.93 -10.98 -2.28
N HIS A 481 22.63 -10.02 -3.17
CA HIS A 481 23.42 -9.69 -4.35
C HIS A 481 24.18 -8.36 -4.19
N ASP A 482 24.50 -7.99 -2.97
CA ASP A 482 25.26 -6.80 -2.58
C ASP A 482 24.59 -5.47 -2.98
N TRP A 483 23.25 -5.44 -3.18
CA TRP A 483 22.51 -4.23 -3.46
C TRP A 483 21.77 -3.77 -2.21
N TRP A 484 22.02 -2.53 -1.80
CA TRP A 484 21.21 -1.90 -0.76
C TRP A 484 20.08 -1.10 -1.41
N LEU A 485 18.86 -1.63 -1.36
CA LEU A 485 17.62 -0.94 -1.70
C LEU A 485 16.99 -0.34 -0.44
N ASN A 486 16.24 0.73 -0.62
CA ASN A 486 15.46 1.31 0.47
C ASN A 486 14.11 0.58 0.60
N LEU A 487 13.91 -0.15 1.69
CA LEU A 487 12.66 -0.84 1.97
C LEU A 487 11.62 0.10 2.60
N THR A 488 12.07 1.02 3.45
CA THR A 488 11.20 1.79 4.35
C THR A 488 10.23 2.70 3.58
N VAL A 489 10.71 3.51 2.64
CA VAL A 489 9.83 4.48 1.96
C VAL A 489 8.83 3.80 1.02
N PRO A 490 9.19 2.81 0.17
CA PRO A 490 8.21 2.03 -0.59
C PRO A 490 7.17 1.32 0.29
N ALA A 491 7.60 0.74 1.42
CA ALA A 491 6.67 0.09 2.36
C ALA A 491 5.71 1.09 3.03
N LEU A 492 6.20 2.26 3.43
CA LEU A 492 5.36 3.35 3.95
C LEU A 492 4.39 3.87 2.88
N THR A 493 4.82 3.97 1.63
CA THR A 493 3.96 4.37 0.50
C THR A 493 2.82 3.37 0.31
N LEU A 494 3.14 2.08 0.31
CA LEU A 494 2.18 0.99 0.26
C LEU A 494 1.18 1.07 1.44
N ALA A 495 1.70 1.15 2.67
CA ALA A 495 0.88 1.20 3.88
C ALA A 495 -0.03 2.45 3.91
N ALA A 496 0.49 3.63 3.55
CA ALA A 496 -0.26 4.87 3.50
C ALA A 496 -1.38 4.81 2.45
N ASN A 497 -1.12 4.27 1.25
CA ASN A 497 -2.15 4.07 0.24
C ASN A 497 -3.24 3.12 0.72
N VAL A 498 -2.87 1.95 1.25
CA VAL A 498 -3.84 0.97 1.78
C VAL A 498 -4.70 1.60 2.88
N LEU A 499 -4.08 2.30 3.83
CA LEU A 499 -4.77 2.91 4.97
C LEU A 499 -5.69 4.07 4.53
N LEU A 500 -5.14 5.07 3.84
CA LEU A 500 -5.86 6.31 3.55
C LEU A 500 -6.97 6.11 2.52
N VAL A 501 -6.72 5.33 1.45
CA VAL A 501 -7.74 5.04 0.45
C VAL A 501 -8.85 4.16 1.03
N SER A 502 -8.49 3.13 1.85
CA SER A 502 -9.49 2.28 2.53
C SER A 502 -10.33 3.08 3.51
N LEU A 503 -9.70 3.95 4.31
CA LEU A 503 -10.40 4.80 5.28
C LEU A 503 -11.37 5.76 4.58
N TYR A 504 -10.91 6.45 3.52
CA TYR A 504 -11.76 7.34 2.73
C TYR A 504 -12.98 6.59 2.15
N ARG A 505 -12.77 5.45 1.50
CA ARG A 505 -13.85 4.68 0.89
C ARG A 505 -14.83 4.12 1.91
N SER A 506 -14.34 3.65 3.06
CA SER A 506 -15.19 3.16 4.14
C SER A 506 -16.04 4.28 4.77
N LEU A 507 -15.44 5.44 5.02
CA LEU A 507 -16.12 6.55 5.71
C LEU A 507 -17.10 7.32 4.81
N PHE A 508 -16.79 7.49 3.53
CA PHE A 508 -17.54 8.37 2.62
C PHE A 508 -18.29 7.60 1.54
N GLU A 509 -17.65 6.78 0.73
CA GLU A 509 -18.33 6.09 -0.38
C GLU A 509 -19.35 5.06 0.10
N GLU A 510 -19.03 4.24 1.09
CA GLU A 510 -19.96 3.24 1.62
C GLU A 510 -21.12 3.86 2.40
N LYS A 511 -20.87 4.96 3.12
CA LYS A 511 -21.95 5.69 3.81
C LYS A 511 -22.98 6.26 2.82
N GLU A 512 -22.52 6.84 1.72
CA GLU A 512 -23.40 7.41 0.70
C GLU A 512 -24.24 6.33 0.01
N LYS A 513 -23.63 5.19 -0.34
CA LYS A 513 -24.36 4.03 -0.88
C LYS A 513 -25.39 3.47 0.11
N ARG A 514 -25.04 3.37 1.39
CA ARG A 514 -25.98 2.94 2.46
C ARG A 514 -27.12 3.93 2.63
N ARG A 515 -26.85 5.23 2.58
CA ARG A 515 -27.87 6.29 2.70
C ARG A 515 -28.87 6.23 1.55
N VAL A 516 -28.41 6.08 0.31
CA VAL A 516 -29.25 5.90 -0.85
C VAL A 516 -30.06 4.60 -0.75
N ARG A 517 -29.44 3.49 -0.39
CA ARG A 517 -30.12 2.20 -0.20
C ARG A 517 -31.20 2.28 0.91
N SER A 518 -30.91 2.96 2.02
CA SER A 518 -31.86 3.13 3.12
C SER A 518 -33.05 4.05 2.73
N ALA A 519 -32.79 5.11 1.98
CA ALA A 519 -33.81 6.06 1.56
C ALA A 519 -34.82 5.46 0.56
N PHE A 520 -34.34 4.60 -0.34
CA PHE A 520 -35.16 4.02 -1.42
C PHE A 520 -35.54 2.55 -1.20
N GLY A 521 -34.89 1.86 -0.24
CA GLY A 521 -35.10 0.45 0.04
C GLY A 521 -36.50 0.09 0.52
N GLN A 522 -37.26 1.07 0.97
CA GLN A 522 -38.67 0.89 1.38
C GLN A 522 -39.67 0.96 0.23
N TYR A 523 -39.27 1.52 -0.91
CA TYR A 523 -40.19 1.81 -2.04
C TYR A 523 -39.83 1.08 -3.34
N LEU A 524 -38.58 0.71 -3.51
CA LEU A 524 -38.05 0.12 -4.72
C LEU A 524 -37.44 -1.26 -4.47
N SER A 525 -37.64 -2.16 -5.45
CA SER A 525 -37.00 -3.47 -5.38
C SER A 525 -35.46 -3.37 -5.35
N PRO A 526 -34.77 -4.36 -4.78
CA PRO A 526 -33.28 -4.36 -4.71
C PRO A 526 -32.60 -4.23 -6.07
N GLU A 527 -33.24 -4.73 -7.15
CA GLU A 527 -32.74 -4.63 -8.51
C GLU A 527 -32.80 -3.18 -9.02
N VAL A 528 -33.94 -2.50 -8.81
CA VAL A 528 -34.13 -1.10 -9.16
C VAL A 528 -33.15 -0.20 -8.39
N ILE A 529 -32.92 -0.48 -7.10
CA ILE A 529 -31.95 0.26 -6.30
C ILE A 529 -30.52 0.11 -6.84
N ARG A 530 -30.13 -1.09 -7.25
CA ARG A 530 -28.80 -1.31 -7.85
C ARG A 530 -28.57 -0.44 -9.09
N ARG A 531 -29.56 -0.34 -9.95
CA ARG A 531 -29.50 0.49 -11.16
C ARG A 531 -29.59 1.98 -10.86
N LEU A 532 -30.37 2.38 -9.87
CA LEU A 532 -30.45 3.76 -9.38
C LEU A 532 -29.11 4.28 -8.85
N LEU A 533 -28.36 3.43 -8.14
CA LEU A 533 -27.01 3.76 -7.66
C LEU A 533 -26.02 4.02 -8.80
N VAL A 534 -26.31 3.50 -10.00
CA VAL A 534 -25.51 3.75 -11.21
C VAL A 534 -25.95 5.02 -11.93
N ASN A 535 -27.25 5.31 -11.97
CA ASN A 535 -27.82 6.48 -12.64
C ASN A 535 -28.87 7.19 -11.76
N PRO A 536 -28.47 8.16 -10.92
CA PRO A 536 -29.37 8.87 -10.02
C PRO A 536 -30.47 9.71 -10.72
N GLN A 537 -30.28 10.05 -12.00
CA GLN A 537 -31.27 10.86 -12.76
C GLN A 537 -32.58 10.13 -13.05
N LEU A 538 -32.64 8.81 -12.86
CA LEU A 538 -33.83 7.99 -13.08
C LEU A 538 -35.01 8.34 -12.18
N VAL A 539 -34.79 9.06 -11.09
CA VAL A 539 -35.87 9.49 -10.16
C VAL A 539 -36.37 10.92 -10.42
N GLU A 540 -35.82 11.61 -11.42
CA GLU A 540 -36.36 12.93 -11.80
C GLU A 540 -37.73 12.78 -12.42
N PRO A 541 -38.64 13.73 -12.16
CA PRO A 541 -40.01 13.69 -12.70
C PRO A 541 -40.02 13.63 -14.23
N LYS A 542 -40.59 12.58 -14.79
CA LYS A 542 -40.77 12.41 -16.24
C LYS A 542 -42.18 11.89 -16.56
N LYS A 543 -42.67 12.20 -17.79
CA LYS A 543 -43.87 11.55 -18.33
C LYS A 543 -43.45 10.22 -18.95
N THR A 544 -44.05 9.13 -18.51
CA THR A 544 -43.81 7.80 -19.02
C THR A 544 -45.09 6.98 -18.98
N GLU A 545 -45.18 5.97 -19.81
CA GLU A 545 -46.29 5.02 -19.81
C GLU A 545 -46.06 4.00 -18.70
N ILE A 546 -47.07 3.80 -17.88
CA ILE A 546 -47.03 2.89 -16.73
C ILE A 546 -48.31 2.14 -16.57
N THR A 547 -48.29 0.99 -15.90
CA THR A 547 -49.51 0.34 -15.43
C THR A 547 -49.63 0.58 -13.94
N VAL A 548 -50.72 1.23 -13.54
CA VAL A 548 -51.02 1.56 -12.13
C VAL A 548 -51.99 0.56 -11.56
N MET A 549 -51.77 0.12 -10.34
CA MET A 549 -52.63 -0.74 -9.55
C MET A 549 -53.13 0.01 -8.33
N PHE A 550 -54.43 -0.12 -8.06
CA PHE A 550 -55.04 0.09 -6.76
C PHE A 550 -55.65 -1.22 -6.29
N SER A 551 -55.40 -1.62 -5.06
CA SER A 551 -56.13 -2.72 -4.41
C SER A 551 -56.65 -2.25 -3.06
N ASP A 552 -57.86 -2.64 -2.70
CA ASP A 552 -58.52 -2.28 -1.44
C ASP A 552 -59.23 -3.49 -0.83
N ILE A 553 -59.31 -3.55 0.51
CA ILE A 553 -59.97 -4.64 1.24
C ILE A 553 -61.44 -4.36 1.29
N ARG A 554 -62.27 -5.32 0.83
CA ARG A 554 -63.69 -5.23 0.85
C ARG A 554 -64.25 -5.28 2.25
N GLY A 555 -65.08 -4.28 2.59
CA GLY A 555 -65.70 -4.20 3.90
C GLY A 555 -64.73 -3.99 5.06
N PHE A 556 -63.54 -3.38 4.83
CA PHE A 556 -62.53 -3.14 5.84
C PHE A 556 -63.07 -2.43 7.07
N THR A 557 -63.99 -1.48 6.90
CA THR A 557 -64.65 -0.79 8.05
C THR A 557 -65.30 -1.79 8.98
N THR A 558 -66.03 -2.77 8.45
CA THR A 558 -66.66 -3.83 9.27
C THR A 558 -65.65 -4.77 9.89
N ILE A 559 -64.55 -5.03 9.23
CA ILE A 559 -63.42 -5.85 9.76
C ILE A 559 -62.75 -5.10 10.91
N SER A 560 -62.49 -3.81 10.73
CA SER A 560 -61.84 -2.96 11.72
C SER A 560 -62.68 -2.74 13.00
N GLU A 561 -64.00 -2.80 12.87
CA GLU A 561 -64.89 -2.72 14.04
C GLU A 561 -64.96 -4.01 14.89
N LYS A 562 -64.61 -5.16 14.30
CA LYS A 562 -64.65 -6.49 14.93
C LYS A 562 -63.35 -6.89 15.61
N LEU A 563 -62.20 -6.28 15.26
CA LEU A 563 -60.89 -6.62 15.77
C LEU A 563 -60.42 -5.53 16.75
N ASP A 564 -59.69 -5.92 17.75
CA ASP A 564 -58.99 -4.92 18.57
C ASP A 564 -57.86 -4.21 17.80
N ALA A 565 -57.41 -3.07 18.31
CA ALA A 565 -56.41 -2.25 17.59
C ALA A 565 -55.09 -2.98 17.35
N GLN A 566 -54.68 -3.90 18.22
CA GLN A 566 -53.44 -4.65 18.07
C GLN A 566 -53.59 -5.79 17.06
N GLU A 567 -54.73 -6.49 17.12
CA GLU A 567 -55.08 -7.55 16.16
C GLU A 567 -55.26 -6.98 14.78
N LEU A 568 -55.93 -5.84 14.62
CA LEU A 568 -56.10 -5.13 13.37
C LEU A 568 -54.75 -4.71 12.78
N ALA A 569 -53.82 -4.21 13.59
CA ALA A 569 -52.46 -3.81 13.15
C ALA A 569 -51.66 -5.02 12.67
N LEU A 570 -51.69 -6.15 13.39
CA LEU A 570 -51.04 -7.38 12.98
C LEU A 570 -51.61 -7.95 11.69
N PHE A 571 -52.91 -7.98 11.60
CA PHE A 571 -53.65 -8.39 10.39
C PHE A 571 -53.25 -7.55 9.19
N LEU A 572 -53.33 -6.24 9.30
CA LEU A 572 -53.02 -5.33 8.20
C LEU A 572 -51.53 -5.39 7.82
N ASN A 573 -50.62 -5.47 8.76
CA ASN A 573 -49.19 -5.57 8.51
C ASN A 573 -48.84 -6.86 7.75
N GLN A 574 -49.47 -7.99 8.11
CA GLN A 574 -49.24 -9.26 7.39
C GLN A 574 -49.75 -9.15 5.96
N TYR A 575 -50.97 -8.69 5.76
CA TYR A 575 -51.58 -8.47 4.43
C TYR A 575 -50.72 -7.54 3.57
N LEU A 576 -50.39 -6.35 4.07
CA LEU A 576 -49.63 -5.36 3.33
C LEU A 576 -48.23 -5.89 3.00
N SER A 577 -47.58 -6.65 3.89
CA SER A 577 -46.27 -7.25 3.65
C SER A 577 -46.30 -8.28 2.54
N ASP A 578 -47.28 -9.15 2.54
CA ASP A 578 -47.46 -10.18 1.51
C ASP A 578 -47.74 -9.55 0.14
N MET A 579 -48.68 -8.60 0.08
CA MET A 579 -49.01 -7.88 -1.17
C MET A 579 -47.82 -7.10 -1.72
N THR A 580 -47.05 -6.45 -0.85
CA THR A 580 -45.86 -5.69 -1.25
C THR A 580 -44.75 -6.60 -1.78
N SER A 581 -44.54 -7.76 -1.15
CA SER A 581 -43.55 -8.74 -1.64
C SER A 581 -43.89 -9.18 -3.07
N LEU A 582 -45.16 -9.47 -3.37
CA LEU A 582 -45.61 -9.87 -4.70
C LEU A 582 -45.42 -8.74 -5.75
N VAL A 583 -45.60 -7.48 -5.36
CA VAL A 583 -45.25 -6.31 -6.21
C VAL A 583 -43.78 -6.31 -6.55
N PHE A 584 -42.91 -6.46 -5.56
CA PHE A 584 -41.44 -6.41 -5.75
C PHE A 584 -40.91 -7.61 -6.52
N ASP A 585 -41.45 -8.81 -6.29
CA ASP A 585 -41.05 -10.04 -6.98
C ASP A 585 -41.34 -9.99 -8.50
N ASN A 586 -42.36 -9.20 -8.89
CA ASN A 586 -42.67 -8.94 -10.29
C ASN A 586 -42.18 -7.57 -10.80
N HIS A 587 -41.15 -7.02 -10.19
CA HIS A 587 -40.48 -5.75 -10.56
C HIS A 587 -41.37 -4.50 -10.49
N GLY A 588 -42.47 -4.54 -9.76
CA GLY A 588 -43.30 -3.39 -9.47
C GLY A 588 -42.64 -2.41 -8.50
N THR A 589 -43.11 -1.20 -8.53
CA THR A 589 -42.76 -0.11 -7.62
C THR A 589 -43.92 0.13 -6.68
N LEU A 590 -43.71 -0.01 -5.37
CA LEU A 590 -44.70 0.39 -4.37
C LEU A 590 -44.70 1.92 -4.26
N ASP A 591 -45.88 2.56 -4.48
CA ASP A 591 -46.00 4.00 -4.26
C ASP A 591 -46.28 4.30 -2.77
N LYS A 592 -47.38 3.85 -2.28
CA LYS A 592 -47.83 4.09 -0.88
C LYS A 592 -48.99 3.18 -0.48
N TYR A 593 -49.23 3.15 0.83
CA TYR A 593 -50.50 2.65 1.39
C TYR A 593 -51.44 3.81 1.67
N ILE A 594 -52.71 3.59 1.40
CA ILE A 594 -53.79 4.57 1.66
C ILE A 594 -54.85 3.88 2.52
N GLY A 595 -54.63 3.89 3.83
CA GLY A 595 -55.39 3.04 4.75
C GLY A 595 -55.03 1.56 4.57
N ASP A 596 -55.99 0.76 4.16
CA ASP A 596 -55.88 -0.63 3.76
C ASP A 596 -55.59 -0.86 2.28
N ALA A 597 -55.66 0.21 1.47
CA ALA A 597 -55.40 0.15 0.03
C ALA A 597 -53.87 0.17 -0.27
N VAL A 598 -53.47 -0.58 -1.30
CA VAL A 598 -52.11 -0.60 -1.83
C VAL A 598 -52.12 0.07 -3.20
N MET A 599 -51.25 1.09 -3.35
CA MET A 599 -50.94 1.70 -4.65
C MET A 599 -49.58 1.27 -5.13
N ALA A 600 -49.51 0.67 -6.31
CA ALA A 600 -48.26 0.25 -6.95
C ALA A 600 -48.30 0.50 -8.46
N PHE A 601 -47.16 0.50 -9.13
CA PHE A 601 -47.10 0.66 -10.58
C PHE A 601 -45.89 -0.07 -11.18
N TRP A 602 -45.97 -0.36 -12.50
CA TRP A 602 -44.94 -0.97 -13.35
C TRP A 602 -44.60 -0.06 -14.51
N GLY A 603 -43.41 -0.15 -15.08
CA GLY A 603 -42.94 0.69 -16.20
C GLY A 603 -42.09 1.88 -15.79
N ALA A 604 -41.88 2.09 -14.47
CA ALA A 604 -40.98 3.10 -13.95
C ALA A 604 -40.28 2.63 -12.63
N PRO A 605 -39.08 3.10 -12.35
CA PRO A 605 -38.29 4.17 -12.97
C PRO A 605 -37.68 3.79 -14.34
N TYR A 606 -37.78 2.55 -14.74
CA TYR A 606 -37.31 2.06 -16.04
C TYR A 606 -38.51 1.79 -16.94
N GLU A 607 -38.36 2.15 -18.22
CA GLU A 607 -39.25 1.71 -19.26
C GLU A 607 -39.07 0.20 -19.46
N GLU A 608 -40.03 -0.56 -19.09
CA GLU A 608 -39.99 -2.01 -19.14
C GLU A 608 -41.10 -2.52 -20.08
N PRO A 609 -40.76 -3.06 -21.27
CA PRO A 609 -41.76 -3.66 -22.16
C PRO A 609 -42.51 -4.77 -21.44
N GLY A 610 -43.83 -4.82 -21.64
CA GLY A 610 -44.71 -5.81 -21.03
C GLY A 610 -45.06 -5.57 -19.56
N HIS A 611 -44.93 -4.31 -19.09
CA HIS A 611 -45.29 -3.93 -17.72
C HIS A 611 -46.76 -4.23 -17.39
N ALA A 612 -47.69 -4.12 -18.35
CA ALA A 612 -49.10 -4.48 -18.17
C ALA A 612 -49.30 -5.98 -17.91
N ALA A 613 -48.57 -6.83 -18.63
CA ALA A 613 -48.62 -8.26 -18.41
C ALA A 613 -48.03 -8.67 -17.04
N LYS A 614 -46.97 -8.00 -16.57
CA LYS A 614 -46.43 -8.20 -15.22
C LYS A 614 -47.38 -7.76 -14.12
N ALA A 615 -48.05 -6.63 -14.31
CA ALA A 615 -49.12 -6.18 -13.43
C ALA A 615 -50.26 -7.19 -13.37
N CYS A 616 -50.75 -7.68 -14.52
CA CYS A 616 -51.80 -8.73 -14.58
C CYS A 616 -51.39 -10.01 -13.86
N LYS A 617 -50.12 -10.45 -14.07
CA LYS A 617 -49.60 -11.62 -13.36
C LYS A 617 -49.58 -11.39 -11.84
N THR A 618 -49.13 -10.22 -11.41
CA THR A 618 -49.03 -9.87 -9.99
C THR A 618 -50.38 -9.92 -9.31
N VAL A 619 -51.41 -9.27 -9.91
CA VAL A 619 -52.71 -9.20 -9.27
C VAL A 619 -53.41 -10.56 -9.20
N LEU A 620 -53.26 -11.43 -10.20
CA LEU A 620 -53.71 -12.83 -10.12
C LEU A 620 -53.02 -13.57 -8.98
N THR A 621 -51.70 -13.41 -8.84
CA THR A 621 -50.94 -14.03 -7.73
C THR A 621 -51.33 -13.44 -6.37
N MET A 622 -51.74 -12.15 -6.32
CA MET A 622 -52.30 -11.55 -5.11
C MET A 622 -53.62 -12.20 -4.73
N MET A 623 -54.51 -12.44 -5.72
CA MET A 623 -55.77 -13.17 -5.46
C MET A 623 -55.50 -14.56 -4.94
N ASP A 624 -54.58 -15.33 -5.54
CA ASP A 624 -54.18 -16.65 -5.06
C ASP A 624 -53.73 -16.59 -3.60
N ARG A 625 -52.87 -15.60 -3.29
CA ARG A 625 -52.38 -15.41 -1.91
C ARG A 625 -53.46 -15.01 -0.92
N VAL A 626 -54.38 -14.16 -1.31
CA VAL A 626 -55.52 -13.77 -0.47
C VAL A 626 -56.40 -15.02 -0.17
N ARG A 627 -56.64 -15.92 -1.14
CA ARG A 627 -57.38 -17.18 -0.91
C ARG A 627 -56.64 -18.11 0.07
N GLU A 628 -55.32 -18.17 -0.01
CA GLU A 628 -54.51 -18.94 0.97
C GLU A 628 -54.65 -18.33 2.38
N MET A 629 -54.49 -17.02 2.50
CA MET A 629 -54.70 -16.28 3.76
C MET A 629 -56.09 -16.45 4.31
N GLN A 630 -57.12 -16.41 3.47
CA GLN A 630 -58.51 -16.61 3.80
C GLN A 630 -58.74 -17.98 4.47
N LYS A 631 -58.26 -19.06 3.87
CA LYS A 631 -58.36 -20.42 4.44
C LYS A 631 -57.73 -20.51 5.82
N GLN A 632 -56.58 -19.87 6.02
CA GLN A 632 -55.90 -19.83 7.30
C GLN A 632 -56.73 -19.03 8.33
N TRP A 633 -57.26 -17.89 7.95
CA TRP A 633 -58.01 -17.01 8.81
C TRP A 633 -59.37 -17.54 9.20
N GLU A 634 -60.06 -18.25 8.32
CA GLU A 634 -61.28 -18.97 8.61
C GLU A 634 -61.07 -20.02 9.72
N ALA A 635 -59.94 -20.75 9.65
CA ALA A 635 -59.56 -21.71 10.65
C ALA A 635 -59.23 -21.04 12.03
N GLU A 636 -58.81 -19.77 12.03
CA GLU A 636 -58.52 -18.98 13.20
C GLU A 636 -59.74 -18.16 13.73
N GLY A 637 -60.91 -18.29 13.06
CA GLY A 637 -62.10 -17.56 13.39
C GLY A 637 -62.07 -16.05 13.13
N LYS A 638 -61.15 -15.62 12.23
CA LYS A 638 -60.98 -14.23 11.81
C LYS A 638 -62.00 -13.86 10.74
N PRO A 639 -62.24 -12.53 10.53
CA PRO A 639 -63.16 -12.05 9.50
C PRO A 639 -62.78 -12.49 8.09
N HIS A 640 -63.79 -12.60 7.22
CA HIS A 640 -63.58 -12.91 5.81
C HIS A 640 -62.76 -11.78 5.13
N LEU A 641 -61.71 -12.16 4.40
CA LEU A 641 -60.86 -11.26 3.64
C LEU A 641 -61.12 -11.41 2.15
N ASP A 642 -61.51 -10.33 1.52
CA ASP A 642 -61.63 -10.23 0.07
C ASP A 642 -61.12 -8.87 -0.41
N ILE A 643 -60.60 -8.80 -1.66
CA ILE A 643 -60.03 -7.56 -2.20
C ILE A 643 -60.62 -7.22 -3.57
N GLY A 644 -60.66 -5.92 -3.85
CA GLY A 644 -60.90 -5.37 -5.17
C GLY A 644 -59.65 -4.78 -5.77
N ILE A 645 -59.41 -5.03 -7.08
CA ILE A 645 -58.20 -4.51 -7.74
C ILE A 645 -58.58 -3.80 -9.05
N GLY A 646 -58.00 -2.61 -9.24
CA GLY A 646 -58.09 -1.88 -10.51
C GLY A 646 -56.74 -1.71 -11.16
N LEU A 647 -56.60 -2.09 -12.44
CA LEU A 647 -55.42 -1.85 -13.25
C LEU A 647 -55.69 -0.88 -14.36
N ASN A 648 -54.80 0.10 -14.55
CA ASN A 648 -54.91 1.06 -15.62
C ASN A 648 -53.58 1.37 -16.26
N THR A 649 -53.44 1.09 -17.57
CA THR A 649 -52.22 1.44 -18.33
C THR A 649 -52.43 2.79 -19.04
N GLY A 650 -51.43 3.65 -18.97
CA GLY A 650 -51.41 4.95 -19.65
C GLY A 650 -50.31 5.88 -19.18
N VAL A 651 -50.22 7.02 -19.81
CA VAL A 651 -49.17 8.03 -19.51
C VAL A 651 -49.42 8.72 -18.16
N ALA A 652 -48.44 8.75 -17.32
CA ALA A 652 -48.44 9.46 -16.05
C ALA A 652 -47.13 10.23 -15.83
N SER A 653 -47.12 11.21 -14.93
CA SER A 653 -45.87 11.82 -14.44
C SER A 653 -45.35 11.02 -13.28
N VAL A 654 -44.15 10.45 -13.41
CA VAL A 654 -43.53 9.61 -12.40
C VAL A 654 -42.19 10.20 -11.99
N GLY A 655 -41.90 10.25 -10.70
CA GLY A 655 -40.65 10.79 -10.21
C GLY A 655 -40.68 11.19 -8.73
N ASN A 656 -39.62 11.79 -8.27
CA ASN A 656 -39.53 12.28 -6.90
C ASN A 656 -40.29 13.61 -6.76
N MET A 657 -41.49 13.56 -6.24
CA MET A 657 -42.42 14.69 -6.15
C MET A 657 -42.82 14.97 -4.70
N GLY A 658 -43.22 16.20 -4.43
CA GLY A 658 -43.67 16.66 -3.11
C GLY A 658 -43.08 18.00 -2.72
N SER A 659 -43.19 18.36 -1.44
CA SER A 659 -42.64 19.59 -0.90
C SER A 659 -41.15 19.50 -0.66
N ALA A 660 -40.51 20.64 -0.38
CA ALA A 660 -39.09 20.65 -0.01
C ALA A 660 -38.76 19.83 1.26
N LEU A 661 -39.74 19.64 2.15
CA LEU A 661 -39.60 18.92 3.41
C LEU A 661 -39.98 17.43 3.32
N ARG A 662 -40.85 17.07 2.38
CA ARG A 662 -41.36 15.71 2.20
C ARG A 662 -41.53 15.41 0.71
N ARG A 663 -40.59 14.66 0.16
CA ARG A 663 -40.61 14.13 -1.19
C ARG A 663 -40.75 12.62 -1.15
N GLY A 664 -41.43 12.06 -2.13
CA GLY A 664 -41.56 10.63 -2.33
C GLY A 664 -41.54 10.30 -3.82
N TYR A 665 -41.08 9.11 -4.16
CA TYR A 665 -41.18 8.61 -5.52
C TYR A 665 -42.61 8.16 -5.76
N THR A 666 -43.37 8.85 -6.65
CA THR A 666 -44.80 8.65 -6.84
C THR A 666 -45.19 8.87 -8.29
N ALA A 667 -46.37 8.36 -8.65
CA ALA A 667 -47.01 8.60 -9.92
C ALA A 667 -48.19 9.57 -9.75
N LEU A 668 -48.34 10.53 -10.66
CA LEU A 668 -49.45 11.49 -10.70
C LEU A 668 -50.00 11.60 -12.11
N GLY A 669 -51.31 11.71 -12.20
CA GLY A 669 -52.01 11.90 -13.48
C GLY A 669 -53.40 11.26 -13.50
N ASP A 670 -54.06 11.46 -14.64
CA ASP A 670 -55.38 10.89 -14.86
C ASP A 670 -55.39 9.36 -14.87
N THR A 671 -54.28 8.76 -15.33
CA THR A 671 -54.05 7.32 -15.31
C THR A 671 -54.14 6.75 -13.88
N VAL A 672 -53.60 7.46 -12.89
CA VAL A 672 -53.67 7.07 -11.49
C VAL A 672 -55.09 7.14 -10.96
N ASN A 673 -55.80 8.24 -11.27
CA ASN A 673 -57.19 8.43 -10.83
C ASN A 673 -58.11 7.40 -11.44
N LEU A 674 -57.90 7.04 -12.70
CA LEU A 674 -58.73 6.02 -13.36
C LEU A 674 -58.53 4.63 -12.72
N SER A 675 -57.31 4.24 -12.39
CA SER A 675 -57.00 2.99 -11.72
C SER A 675 -57.75 2.84 -10.38
N SER A 676 -57.74 3.91 -9.55
CA SER A 676 -58.51 3.92 -8.29
C SER A 676 -60.03 3.78 -8.52
N ARG A 677 -60.58 4.37 -9.60
CA ARG A 677 -62.01 4.22 -9.93
C ARG A 677 -62.34 2.83 -10.43
N LEU A 678 -61.46 2.20 -11.22
CA LEU A 678 -61.61 0.80 -11.65
C LEU A 678 -61.62 -0.15 -10.46
N GLU A 679 -60.82 0.11 -9.43
CA GLU A 679 -60.89 -0.66 -8.20
C GLU A 679 -62.32 -0.62 -7.60
N GLY A 680 -62.85 0.60 -7.40
CA GLY A 680 -64.19 0.79 -6.82
C GLY A 680 -65.31 0.12 -7.59
N LEU A 681 -65.20 0.04 -8.93
CA LEU A 681 -66.18 -0.60 -9.80
C LEU A 681 -66.37 -2.10 -9.58
N ASN A 682 -65.35 -2.75 -8.97
CA ASN A 682 -65.49 -4.16 -8.62
C ASN A 682 -66.70 -4.46 -7.72
N LYS A 683 -67.14 -3.47 -6.93
CA LYS A 683 -68.36 -3.59 -6.09
C LYS A 683 -69.63 -3.62 -6.92
N ASP A 684 -69.61 -2.79 -7.96
CA ASP A 684 -70.81 -2.64 -8.78
C ASP A 684 -71.07 -3.84 -9.73
N TYR A 685 -70.01 -4.42 -10.23
CA TYR A 685 -70.02 -5.58 -11.11
C TYR A 685 -69.88 -6.92 -10.40
N GLY A 686 -69.51 -6.92 -9.12
CA GLY A 686 -69.25 -8.17 -8.38
C GLY A 686 -67.99 -8.91 -8.87
N THR A 687 -67.00 -8.20 -9.33
CA THR A 687 -65.73 -8.74 -9.85
C THR A 687 -64.59 -8.49 -8.90
N HIS A 688 -63.42 -9.15 -9.03
CA HIS A 688 -62.26 -8.94 -8.20
C HIS A 688 -61.21 -8.05 -8.88
N ILE A 689 -61.04 -8.14 -10.19
CA ILE A 689 -60.00 -7.44 -10.93
C ILE A 689 -60.65 -6.78 -12.18
N ILE A 690 -60.62 -5.45 -12.24
CA ILE A 690 -61.03 -4.69 -13.42
C ILE A 690 -59.80 -4.00 -14.02
N VAL A 691 -59.66 -4.08 -15.36
CA VAL A 691 -58.59 -3.45 -16.14
C VAL A 691 -59.22 -2.54 -17.23
N ASN A 692 -58.50 -1.50 -17.65
CA ASN A 692 -58.88 -0.69 -18.80
C ASN A 692 -58.48 -1.35 -20.12
N GLU A 693 -59.02 -0.80 -21.24
CA GLU A 693 -58.73 -1.26 -22.59
C GLU A 693 -57.23 -1.30 -22.91
N SER A 694 -56.44 -0.26 -22.54
CA SER A 694 -54.98 -0.25 -22.78
C SER A 694 -54.26 -1.37 -22.06
N THR A 695 -54.63 -1.69 -20.81
CA THR A 695 -54.09 -2.83 -20.08
C THR A 695 -54.43 -4.14 -20.76
N TYR A 696 -55.67 -4.29 -21.21
CA TYR A 696 -56.11 -5.46 -21.96
C TYR A 696 -55.31 -5.62 -23.26
N GLU A 697 -55.22 -4.59 -24.09
CA GLU A 697 -54.55 -4.63 -25.39
C GLU A 697 -53.06 -5.01 -25.24
N GLU A 698 -52.36 -4.50 -24.22
CA GLU A 698 -50.96 -4.82 -23.97
C GLU A 698 -50.74 -6.22 -23.36
N ALA A 699 -51.72 -6.79 -22.67
CA ALA A 699 -51.61 -8.06 -21.97
C ALA A 699 -52.31 -9.25 -22.64
N LYS A 700 -53.23 -9.03 -23.61
CA LYS A 700 -54.10 -10.05 -24.19
C LYS A 700 -53.38 -11.27 -24.78
N ASP A 701 -52.19 -11.07 -25.34
CA ASP A 701 -51.38 -12.13 -25.96
C ASP A 701 -50.41 -12.81 -24.96
N SER A 702 -50.50 -12.47 -23.66
CA SER A 702 -49.61 -12.95 -22.62
C SER A 702 -50.15 -14.08 -21.77
N GLY A 703 -51.18 -14.80 -22.25
CA GLY A 703 -51.76 -15.99 -21.63
C GLY A 703 -52.73 -15.71 -20.48
N PHE A 704 -53.42 -14.58 -20.55
CA PHE A 704 -54.48 -14.22 -19.60
C PHE A 704 -55.85 -14.36 -20.22
N ILE A 705 -56.88 -14.58 -19.38
CA ILE A 705 -58.28 -14.67 -19.76
C ILE A 705 -58.97 -13.39 -19.30
N PHE A 706 -59.59 -12.71 -20.26
CA PHE A 706 -60.32 -11.48 -20.00
C PHE A 706 -61.76 -11.61 -20.40
N ARG A 707 -62.70 -10.91 -19.71
CA ARG A 707 -64.06 -10.71 -20.06
C ARG A 707 -64.35 -9.21 -20.29
N GLU A 708 -64.70 -8.80 -21.46
CA GLU A 708 -65.19 -7.43 -21.71
C GLU A 708 -66.47 -7.18 -20.90
N LEU A 709 -66.37 -6.24 -19.92
CA LEU A 709 -67.48 -5.95 -19.03
C LEU A 709 -68.43 -4.91 -19.63
N ASP A 710 -67.89 -3.72 -19.87
CA ASP A 710 -68.76 -2.59 -20.21
C ASP A 710 -68.03 -1.45 -20.88
N LEU A 711 -68.78 -0.52 -21.46
CA LEU A 711 -68.24 0.79 -21.87
C LEU A 711 -68.78 1.84 -20.87
N ILE A 712 -67.90 2.40 -20.07
CA ILE A 712 -68.40 3.26 -19.00
C ILE A 712 -67.90 4.70 -19.16
N ARG A 713 -68.73 5.64 -18.72
CA ARG A 713 -68.31 7.04 -18.55
C ARG A 713 -68.10 7.32 -17.08
N VAL A 714 -66.77 7.43 -16.67
CA VAL A 714 -66.45 7.75 -15.31
C VAL A 714 -66.71 9.21 -15.02
N LYS A 715 -67.15 9.53 -13.79
CA LYS A 715 -67.46 10.92 -13.38
C LYS A 715 -66.35 11.90 -13.70
N GLY A 716 -66.61 12.95 -14.45
CA GLY A 716 -65.65 13.97 -14.85
C GLY A 716 -64.90 13.68 -16.18
N LYS A 717 -65.19 12.57 -16.89
CA LYS A 717 -64.69 12.31 -18.22
C LYS A 717 -65.86 12.33 -19.27
N LEU A 718 -65.53 12.97 -20.42
CA LEU A 718 -66.52 12.99 -21.55
C LEU A 718 -66.38 11.76 -22.45
N GLN A 719 -65.17 11.21 -22.54
CA GLN A 719 -64.93 10.00 -23.36
C GLN A 719 -65.20 8.74 -22.52
N PRO A 720 -65.92 7.79 -23.05
CA PRO A 720 -66.09 6.51 -22.39
C PRO A 720 -64.84 5.67 -22.44
N VAL A 721 -64.72 4.72 -21.51
CA VAL A 721 -63.56 3.80 -21.37
C VAL A 721 -64.13 2.37 -21.35
N THR A 722 -63.59 1.52 -22.21
CA THR A 722 -63.84 0.08 -22.13
C THR A 722 -63.17 -0.52 -20.91
N ILE A 723 -63.95 -1.31 -20.16
CA ILE A 723 -63.46 -2.04 -19.00
C ILE A 723 -63.58 -3.55 -19.21
N CYS A 724 -62.54 -4.26 -18.78
CA CYS A 724 -62.52 -5.70 -18.85
C CYS A 724 -62.21 -6.27 -17.45
N GLU A 725 -62.76 -7.42 -17.17
CA GLU A 725 -62.38 -8.23 -16.02
C GLU A 725 -61.24 -9.15 -16.39
N LEU A 726 -60.20 -9.22 -15.53
CA LEU A 726 -59.13 -10.22 -15.60
C LEU A 726 -59.57 -11.44 -14.77
N ILE A 727 -59.86 -12.56 -15.43
CA ILE A 727 -60.43 -13.75 -14.81
C ILE A 727 -59.33 -14.72 -14.30
N GLY A 728 -58.30 -14.97 -15.08
CA GLY A 728 -57.29 -15.99 -14.75
C GLY A 728 -56.25 -16.16 -15.86
N ARG A 729 -55.54 -17.29 -15.78
CA ARG A 729 -54.53 -17.69 -16.76
C ARG A 729 -55.05 -18.81 -17.66
N VAL A 730 -54.67 -18.77 -18.93
CA VAL A 730 -55.05 -19.80 -19.88
C VAL A 730 -54.51 -21.17 -19.43
N GLY A 731 -55.41 -22.16 -19.36
CA GLY A 731 -55.08 -23.52 -18.98
C GLY A 731 -55.07 -23.79 -17.47
N GLU A 732 -55.32 -22.80 -16.63
CA GLU A 732 -55.44 -22.93 -15.18
C GLU A 732 -56.90 -22.82 -14.73
N ASN A 733 -57.23 -23.44 -13.59
CA ASN A 733 -58.53 -23.23 -12.94
C ASN A 733 -58.60 -21.82 -12.36
N SER A 734 -59.74 -21.19 -12.48
CA SER A 734 -60.01 -19.87 -11.88
C SER A 734 -61.20 -19.95 -10.90
N ASP A 735 -61.53 -18.83 -10.26
CA ASP A 735 -62.74 -18.71 -9.44
C ASP A 735 -64.04 -19.00 -10.22
N TYR A 736 -63.95 -18.99 -11.52
CA TYR A 736 -65.00 -19.24 -12.43
C TYR A 736 -65.11 -20.68 -12.93
N GLY A 737 -64.28 -21.58 -12.37
CA GLY A 737 -64.28 -23.02 -12.69
C GLY A 737 -63.13 -23.45 -13.59
N ALA A 738 -63.33 -24.62 -14.22
CA ALA A 738 -62.35 -25.18 -15.15
C ALA A 738 -62.30 -24.39 -16.48
N PRO A 739 -61.20 -24.47 -17.28
CA PRO A 739 -61.04 -23.68 -18.50
C PRO A 739 -62.18 -23.81 -19.52
N GLU A 740 -62.75 -24.97 -19.66
CA GLU A 740 -63.91 -25.21 -20.57
C GLU A 740 -65.24 -24.52 -20.09
N GLU A 741 -65.43 -24.54 -18.78
CA GLU A 741 -66.56 -23.89 -18.13
C GLU A 741 -66.44 -22.35 -18.23
N VAL A 742 -65.24 -21.81 -17.98
CA VAL A 742 -64.93 -20.39 -18.17
C VAL A 742 -65.21 -19.94 -19.63
N SER A 743 -64.70 -20.72 -20.59
CA SER A 743 -64.92 -20.41 -22.02
C SER A 743 -66.41 -20.35 -22.39
N THR A 744 -67.19 -21.33 -21.92
CA THR A 744 -68.67 -21.38 -22.15
C THR A 744 -69.36 -20.18 -21.53
N ARG A 745 -69.05 -19.85 -20.29
CA ARG A 745 -69.59 -18.70 -19.56
C ARG A 745 -69.27 -17.36 -20.23
N LEU A 746 -68.00 -17.17 -20.72
CA LEU A 746 -67.64 -15.98 -21.47
C LEU A 746 -68.40 -15.81 -22.78
N GLU A 747 -68.61 -16.89 -23.53
CA GLU A 747 -69.34 -16.86 -24.77
C GLU A 747 -70.83 -16.51 -24.53
N LEU A 748 -71.45 -17.12 -23.51
CA LEU A 748 -72.81 -16.81 -23.13
C LEU A 748 -73.00 -15.36 -22.69
N PHE A 749 -72.00 -14.85 -21.85
CA PHE A 749 -72.01 -13.47 -21.40
C PHE A 749 -71.86 -12.49 -22.57
N LYS A 750 -70.95 -12.73 -23.51
CA LYS A 750 -70.72 -11.94 -24.71
C LYS A 750 -72.04 -11.83 -25.56
N ASN A 751 -72.72 -12.95 -25.75
CA ASN A 751 -73.97 -12.98 -26.49
C ASN A 751 -75.06 -12.22 -25.76
N ALA A 752 -75.25 -12.38 -24.47
CA ALA A 752 -76.24 -11.65 -23.68
C ALA A 752 -75.96 -10.14 -23.66
N ARG A 753 -74.68 -9.73 -23.58
CA ARG A 753 -74.25 -8.32 -23.62
C ARG A 753 -74.54 -7.70 -25.03
N ALA A 754 -74.38 -8.47 -26.12
CA ALA A 754 -74.66 -8.01 -27.45
C ALA A 754 -76.17 -7.68 -27.60
N LEU A 755 -77.07 -8.50 -27.02
CA LEU A 755 -78.53 -8.21 -26.98
C LEU A 755 -78.84 -6.95 -26.18
N TYR A 756 -78.13 -6.75 -25.02
CA TYR A 756 -78.29 -5.55 -24.24
C TYR A 756 -77.85 -4.28 -25.00
N CYS A 757 -76.75 -4.32 -25.72
CA CYS A 757 -76.28 -3.21 -26.57
C CYS A 757 -77.24 -2.93 -27.75
N GLN A 758 -77.98 -3.93 -28.24
CA GLN A 758 -79.02 -3.81 -29.28
C GLN A 758 -80.37 -3.31 -28.75
N ARG A 759 -80.44 -3.03 -27.42
CA ARG A 759 -81.66 -2.59 -26.73
C ARG A 759 -82.73 -3.68 -26.65
N GLU A 760 -82.30 -4.92 -26.83
CA GLU A 760 -83.21 -6.08 -26.72
C GLU A 760 -83.35 -6.48 -25.25
N TRP A 761 -83.93 -5.59 -24.41
CA TRP A 761 -83.87 -5.69 -22.94
C TRP A 761 -84.41 -6.99 -22.38
N GLN A 762 -85.60 -7.50 -22.95
CA GLN A 762 -86.18 -8.74 -22.46
C GLN A 762 -85.31 -9.93 -22.85
N ALA A 763 -84.86 -9.96 -24.13
CA ALA A 763 -84.03 -11.07 -24.59
C ALA A 763 -82.65 -11.09 -23.82
N ALA A 764 -82.08 -9.93 -23.57
CA ALA A 764 -80.86 -9.80 -22.78
C ALA A 764 -81.06 -10.24 -21.32
N GLN A 765 -82.19 -9.85 -20.69
CA GLN A 765 -82.55 -10.24 -19.33
C GLN A 765 -82.68 -11.78 -19.23
N ASP A 766 -83.41 -12.41 -20.17
CA ASP A 766 -83.55 -13.86 -20.21
C ASP A 766 -82.20 -14.58 -20.44
N ALA A 767 -81.33 -14.03 -21.26
CA ALA A 767 -79.98 -14.56 -21.49
C ALA A 767 -79.11 -14.45 -20.26
N PHE A 768 -79.08 -13.33 -19.55
CA PHE A 768 -78.36 -13.19 -18.31
C PHE A 768 -78.96 -14.07 -17.18
N HIS A 769 -80.28 -14.25 -17.16
CA HIS A 769 -80.94 -15.15 -16.21
C HIS A 769 -80.46 -16.60 -16.38
N LYS A 770 -80.37 -17.09 -17.61
CA LYS A 770 -79.87 -18.44 -17.94
C LYS A 770 -78.42 -18.62 -17.51
N ILE A 771 -77.59 -17.56 -17.51
CA ILE A 771 -76.19 -17.60 -16.94
C ILE A 771 -76.29 -17.72 -15.43
N LEU A 772 -77.19 -16.95 -14.81
CA LEU A 772 -77.34 -16.97 -13.32
C LEU A 772 -77.99 -18.27 -12.84
N ASP A 773 -78.79 -18.98 -13.64
CA ASP A 773 -79.24 -20.30 -13.28
C ASP A 773 -78.12 -21.35 -13.20
N GLN A 774 -77.12 -21.23 -14.01
CA GLN A 774 -75.94 -22.10 -14.02
C GLN A 774 -74.88 -21.65 -13.03
N TRP A 775 -74.64 -20.33 -12.95
CA TRP A 775 -73.66 -19.69 -12.09
C TRP A 775 -74.31 -18.56 -11.27
N PRO A 776 -74.96 -18.87 -10.17
CA PRO A 776 -75.69 -17.90 -9.34
C PRO A 776 -74.81 -16.74 -8.83
N ASP A 777 -73.50 -16.97 -8.71
CA ASP A 777 -72.56 -15.98 -8.18
C ASP A 777 -71.92 -15.11 -9.26
N ASP A 778 -72.34 -15.20 -10.55
CA ASP A 778 -71.78 -14.35 -11.59
C ASP A 778 -72.20 -12.89 -11.42
N GLY A 779 -71.39 -12.09 -10.79
CA GLY A 779 -71.65 -10.69 -10.50
C GLY A 779 -71.97 -9.83 -11.71
N PRO A 780 -71.18 -9.89 -12.81
CA PRO A 780 -71.51 -9.12 -14.03
C PRO A 780 -72.81 -9.45 -14.63
N SER A 781 -73.19 -10.73 -14.73
CA SER A 781 -74.53 -11.14 -15.25
C SER A 781 -75.64 -10.64 -14.35
N ARG A 782 -75.49 -10.65 -13.04
CA ARG A 782 -76.43 -10.10 -12.08
C ARG A 782 -76.61 -8.59 -12.26
N ALA A 783 -75.48 -7.87 -12.44
CA ALA A 783 -75.52 -6.42 -12.64
C ALA A 783 -76.29 -6.06 -13.94
N TYR A 784 -76.06 -6.77 -15.03
CA TYR A 784 -76.77 -6.56 -16.30
C TYR A 784 -78.25 -7.03 -16.25
N TRP A 785 -78.50 -8.16 -15.59
CA TRP A 785 -79.84 -8.61 -15.38
C TRP A 785 -80.72 -7.56 -14.66
N LYS A 786 -80.17 -6.99 -13.61
CA LYS A 786 -80.79 -5.90 -12.86
C LYS A 786 -81.01 -4.65 -13.74
N ARG A 787 -80.01 -4.22 -14.51
CA ARG A 787 -80.12 -3.07 -15.43
C ARG A 787 -81.14 -3.32 -16.52
N CYS A 788 -81.23 -4.52 -17.08
CA CYS A 788 -82.31 -4.88 -18.03
C CYS A 788 -83.64 -4.72 -17.37
N GLN A 789 -83.82 -5.16 -16.14
CA GLN A 789 -85.11 -4.98 -15.42
C GLN A 789 -85.41 -3.48 -15.20
N ASP A 790 -84.47 -2.66 -14.85
CA ASP A 790 -84.66 -1.22 -14.70
C ASP A 790 -85.01 -0.57 -16.03
N TYR A 791 -84.36 -0.99 -17.14
CA TYR A 791 -84.61 -0.46 -18.50
C TYR A 791 -85.96 -0.96 -19.16
N LEU A 792 -86.45 -2.07 -18.73
CA LEU A 792 -87.80 -2.55 -19.08
C LEU A 792 -88.88 -1.72 -18.38
N PHE A 793 -88.61 -1.20 -17.20
CA PHE A 793 -89.50 -0.32 -16.46
C PHE A 793 -89.41 1.13 -16.94
N GLU A 794 -88.14 1.66 -17.12
CA GLU A 794 -87.89 3.00 -17.62
C GLU A 794 -86.83 2.97 -18.71
N GLU A 795 -87.28 3.01 -19.96
CA GLU A 795 -86.34 2.85 -21.10
C GLU A 795 -85.42 4.08 -21.25
N PRO A 796 -84.11 3.90 -21.42
CA PRO A 796 -83.22 4.99 -21.66
C PRO A 796 -83.51 5.76 -22.95
N SER A 797 -83.13 7.03 -23.01
CA SER A 797 -83.43 7.93 -24.12
C SER A 797 -83.01 7.32 -25.47
N SER A 798 -83.75 7.74 -26.56
CA SER A 798 -83.44 7.28 -27.95
C SER A 798 -81.99 7.62 -28.36
N THR A 799 -81.35 8.56 -27.67
CA THR A 799 -79.93 8.97 -27.88
C THR A 799 -78.92 8.23 -26.97
N TRP A 800 -79.39 7.21 -26.27
CA TRP A 800 -78.46 6.38 -25.45
C TRP A 800 -77.44 5.71 -26.32
N ASP A 801 -76.16 5.93 -25.97
CA ASP A 801 -74.98 5.51 -26.72
C ASP A 801 -74.37 4.16 -26.28
N GLY A 802 -75.09 3.39 -25.47
CA GLY A 802 -74.61 2.12 -24.92
C GLY A 802 -73.70 2.27 -23.76
N VAL A 803 -73.41 3.48 -23.31
CA VAL A 803 -72.46 3.79 -22.25
C VAL A 803 -73.17 3.90 -20.90
N PHE A 804 -72.65 3.19 -19.94
CA PHE A 804 -73.09 3.32 -18.56
C PHE A 804 -72.44 4.53 -17.89
N THR A 805 -73.26 5.50 -17.44
CA THR A 805 -72.74 6.67 -16.77
C THR A 805 -72.83 6.51 -15.27
N MET A 806 -71.70 6.54 -14.59
CA MET A 806 -71.62 6.42 -13.13
C MET A 806 -72.15 7.66 -12.43
N THR A 807 -73.06 7.49 -11.50
CA THR A 807 -73.71 8.54 -10.71
C THR A 807 -73.05 8.69 -9.33
N HIS A 808 -72.38 7.66 -8.83
CA HIS A 808 -71.68 7.62 -7.54
C HIS A 808 -70.17 7.77 -7.67
N LYS A 809 -69.52 8.22 -6.54
CA LYS A 809 -68.04 8.33 -6.45
C LYS A 809 -67.47 6.98 -6.08
#